data_018a9f1b53e9850bcf3991a468638df4
#
_entry.id   018a9f1b53e9850bcf3991a468638df4
#
_cell.length_a   1.000
_cell.length_b   1.000
_cell.length_c   1.000
_cell.angle_alpha   90.00
_cell.angle_beta   90.00
_cell.angle_gamma   90.00
#
_symmetry.space_group_name_H-M   'P 1'
#
loop_
_entity.id
_entity.type
_entity.pdbx_description
1 polymer ?
#
loop_
_entity_poly.entity_id
_entity_poly.type
_entity_poly.pdbx_seq_one_letter_code
_entity_poly.pdbx_strand_id
1 'polypeptide(L)'
;MHKTHVYIDLSRLCMTTFTTGIQRVAKEIVLRMLNDPALEVTLLADLPSHTAWRILPNDAFAAFYTKQIGSPYGSGSVRTITPQEIPATAVFFDIDSAWNMPMHRGWLFPILKQRGVTIISHLYDLIPVTHPQFFYELTVTQFLSWTTAVLQYADHIICNAEATKSVLADLCGQLNITPPPCSVVPLGADFKPKAAGSDTDAKDEQLLANLTKHRYLLMVGTIEPRKNHALLLNAVDRLSAMGVKVVFAGRIGWNMADFEKKMAHHPKNGTDFFFANSPTDATISALYENALAVAFPTQDEGFGLPIVEAFQHGTPVLASDIPVLREVGGALADYFDNTSVDSLISAVENLLADEAAYTQKRAAIAAYQPRTWDTAASEMADAICSVSQVEGDLPADLRVKQMVVLTARNEDLLRTLPYWDADLLFIEELLVCCPERNIAELQEKWHGRIRLSFFTDEQLLDGTPLPQDHTMRNFFLRCLLIQKAPLDDVFVMTDDDYRPLLPLSQTFFVKNARYQAYFCYDLRSWKGTQGAYTSYDESMFRTRDWLLAEKMPCLQYSSHQPQVIDRRIYLEMLGAYPEICTQGLDEWSTYFNYGIAKYPQRFCAEPYCSMAWPGAITDWKLWVQPAHFCFENFYDALYEDNRVFAGLHREYDAETAISESMEKITRWGRELAKQQAEQSAAEMNAGVYQRLYRLPAEFALTIDAAGKAVFRTPQMLFIRSGSQTRFPMAVAEILRQDPNAVLQMRLCDASGNTVVPYAPIQLCEVNSGLLPELILSAPPYPMHGLLMLDLLRSGDTEPLAVSIPCEII
;
A
#
# COMPACT_ATOMS: atom_id res chain seq x y z
N MET A 1 9.12 -18.30 24.67
CA MET A 1 9.29 -17.60 23.38
C MET A 1 8.30 -16.45 23.35
N HIS A 2 8.71 -15.30 22.91
CA HIS A 2 7.81 -14.15 22.73
C HIS A 2 6.93 -14.46 21.51
N LYS A 3 5.59 -14.36 21.68
CA LYS A 3 4.67 -14.60 20.55
C LYS A 3 4.58 -13.34 19.70
N THR A 4 4.50 -13.50 18.39
CA THR A 4 4.21 -12.39 17.48
C THR A 4 2.73 -12.02 17.56
N HIS A 5 2.41 -10.78 17.90
CA HIS A 5 1.05 -10.29 17.99
C HIS A 5 0.54 -9.89 16.59
N VAL A 6 -0.48 -10.57 16.10
CA VAL A 6 -1.00 -10.41 14.73
C VAL A 6 -2.46 -9.95 14.78
N TYR A 7 -2.73 -8.81 14.16
CA TYR A 7 -4.08 -8.27 13.95
C TYR A 7 -4.54 -8.60 12.54
N ILE A 8 -5.73 -9.19 12.40
CA ILE A 8 -6.28 -9.62 11.12
C ILE A 8 -7.68 -9.05 10.94
N ASP A 9 -7.86 -8.19 9.94
CA ASP A 9 -9.16 -7.63 9.59
C ASP A 9 -9.93 -8.60 8.69
N LEU A 10 -10.98 -9.19 9.24
CA LEU A 10 -11.88 -10.14 8.57
C LEU A 10 -13.26 -9.55 8.30
N SER A 11 -13.33 -8.25 8.20
CA SER A 11 -14.59 -7.52 8.03
C SER A 11 -15.38 -8.04 6.82
N ARG A 12 -14.72 -8.27 5.70
CA ARG A 12 -15.38 -8.77 4.50
C ARG A 12 -15.87 -10.21 4.65
N LEU A 13 -15.05 -11.07 5.22
CA LEU A 13 -15.40 -12.46 5.50
C LEU A 13 -16.64 -12.54 6.41
N CYS A 14 -16.72 -11.68 7.43
CA CYS A 14 -17.85 -11.65 8.38
C CYS A 14 -19.13 -11.07 7.77
N MET A 15 -19.04 -10.21 6.76
CA MET A 15 -20.18 -9.56 6.10
C MET A 15 -20.78 -10.39 4.96
N THR A 16 -20.06 -11.37 4.43
CA THR A 16 -20.51 -12.14 3.28
C THR A 16 -21.16 -13.45 3.70
N THR A 17 -22.29 -13.76 3.09
CA THR A 17 -22.94 -15.07 3.20
C THR A 17 -22.38 -16.08 2.20
N PHE A 18 -21.53 -15.64 1.28
CA PHE A 18 -20.96 -16.44 0.21
C PHE A 18 -19.51 -16.79 0.51
N THR A 19 -19.12 -18.01 0.19
CA THR A 19 -17.72 -18.44 0.25
C THR A 19 -17.13 -18.40 -1.16
N THR A 20 -16.34 -17.39 -1.48
CA THR A 20 -15.49 -17.34 -2.68
C THR A 20 -14.13 -18.00 -2.40
N GLY A 21 -13.29 -18.14 -3.43
CA GLY A 21 -11.93 -18.64 -3.24
C GLY A 21 -11.15 -17.87 -2.18
N ILE A 22 -11.22 -16.54 -2.19
CA ILE A 22 -10.51 -15.67 -1.23
C ILE A 22 -11.03 -15.88 0.19
N GLN A 23 -12.35 -15.84 0.42
CA GLN A 23 -12.92 -16.09 1.75
C GLN A 23 -12.59 -17.48 2.28
N ARG A 24 -12.50 -18.46 1.38
CA ARG A 24 -12.08 -19.82 1.75
C ARG A 24 -10.63 -19.82 2.23
N VAL A 25 -9.72 -19.20 1.48
CA VAL A 25 -8.32 -19.09 1.86
C VAL A 25 -8.18 -18.38 3.20
N ALA A 26 -8.77 -17.19 3.34
CA ALA A 26 -8.73 -16.42 4.58
C ALA A 26 -9.23 -17.26 5.78
N LYS A 27 -10.37 -17.94 5.63
CA LYS A 27 -10.93 -18.81 6.66
C LYS A 27 -9.97 -19.96 7.03
N GLU A 28 -9.49 -20.71 6.03
CA GLU A 28 -8.67 -21.90 6.28
C GLU A 28 -7.31 -21.55 6.92
N ILE A 29 -6.70 -20.45 6.51
CA ILE A 29 -5.45 -19.97 7.08
C ILE A 29 -5.67 -19.43 8.49
N VAL A 30 -6.64 -18.55 8.69
CA VAL A 30 -6.87 -17.91 10.00
C VAL A 30 -7.23 -18.93 11.08
N LEU A 31 -8.12 -19.91 10.78
CA LEU A 31 -8.49 -20.96 11.74
C LEU A 31 -7.27 -21.75 12.26
N ARG A 32 -6.24 -21.89 11.43
CA ARG A 32 -4.99 -22.58 11.82
C ARG A 32 -4.05 -21.66 12.56
N MET A 33 -3.93 -20.40 12.13
CA MET A 33 -3.14 -19.40 12.84
C MET A 33 -3.60 -19.16 14.28
N LEU A 34 -4.91 -19.31 14.57
CA LEU A 34 -5.42 -19.23 15.94
C LEU A 34 -4.80 -20.26 16.90
N ASN A 35 -4.30 -21.37 16.37
CA ASN A 35 -3.70 -22.46 17.15
C ASN A 35 -2.17 -22.50 17.02
N ASP A 36 -1.57 -21.56 16.27
CA ASP A 36 -0.12 -21.51 16.10
C ASP A 36 0.56 -21.03 17.40
N PRO A 37 1.53 -21.79 17.95
CA PRO A 37 2.18 -21.43 19.21
C PRO A 37 3.07 -20.18 19.11
N ALA A 38 3.51 -19.79 17.92
CA ALA A 38 4.34 -18.62 17.70
C ALA A 38 3.54 -17.31 17.58
N LEU A 39 2.22 -17.40 17.39
CA LEU A 39 1.35 -16.26 17.16
C LEU A 39 0.42 -15.98 18.35
N GLU A 40 0.11 -14.70 18.54
CA GLU A 40 -1.02 -14.22 19.33
C GLU A 40 -1.95 -13.45 18.39
N VAL A 41 -3.05 -14.09 17.96
CA VAL A 41 -3.93 -13.55 16.92
C VAL A 41 -5.10 -12.80 17.52
N THR A 42 -5.30 -11.56 17.10
CA THR A 42 -6.48 -10.72 17.37
C THR A 42 -7.27 -10.53 16.07
N LEU A 43 -8.50 -11.05 16.05
CA LEU A 43 -9.39 -10.93 14.90
C LEU A 43 -10.24 -9.68 15.01
N LEU A 44 -10.39 -8.99 13.88
CA LEU A 44 -11.07 -7.71 13.76
C LEU A 44 -12.25 -7.83 12.78
N ALA A 45 -13.34 -7.13 13.09
CA ALA A 45 -14.45 -6.92 12.17
C ALA A 45 -14.94 -5.47 12.25
N ASP A 46 -15.23 -4.87 11.10
CA ASP A 46 -15.65 -3.47 10.98
C ASP A 46 -16.92 -3.17 11.79
N LEU A 47 -16.99 -1.94 12.26
CA LEU A 47 -18.17 -1.39 12.93
C LEU A 47 -18.94 -0.49 11.94
N PRO A 48 -20.24 -0.25 12.18
CA PRO A 48 -21.03 0.67 11.34
C PRO A 48 -20.45 2.09 11.24
N SER A 49 -19.62 2.49 12.20
CA SER A 49 -18.91 3.78 12.17
C SER A 49 -17.75 3.82 11.16
N HIS A 50 -17.26 2.65 10.73
CA HIS A 50 -16.07 2.50 9.88
C HIS A 50 -14.81 3.23 10.36
N THR A 51 -14.70 3.46 11.68
CA THR A 51 -13.57 4.17 12.31
C THR A 51 -12.86 3.33 13.37
N ALA A 52 -13.43 2.21 13.71
CA ALA A 52 -12.92 1.25 14.68
C ALA A 52 -13.38 -0.15 14.29
N TRP A 53 -12.74 -1.15 14.87
CA TRP A 53 -13.16 -2.54 14.74
C TRP A 53 -13.77 -3.06 16.02
N ARG A 54 -14.64 -4.04 15.88
CA ARG A 54 -14.96 -4.97 16.91
C ARG A 54 -13.87 -6.04 16.97
N ILE A 55 -13.40 -6.37 18.15
CA ILE A 55 -12.55 -7.55 18.37
C ILE A 55 -13.46 -8.78 18.41
N LEU A 56 -13.20 -9.74 17.54
CA LEU A 56 -13.92 -11.00 17.50
C LEU A 56 -13.34 -11.96 18.54
N PRO A 57 -14.18 -12.64 19.33
CA PRO A 57 -13.70 -13.74 20.15
C PRO A 57 -13.22 -14.89 19.26
N ASN A 58 -11.97 -15.34 19.44
CA ASN A 58 -11.36 -16.37 18.61
C ASN A 58 -12.13 -17.70 18.63
N ASP A 59 -12.64 -18.09 19.80
CA ASP A 59 -13.48 -19.28 20.00
C ASP A 59 -14.84 -19.17 19.29
N ALA A 60 -15.47 -18.01 19.35
CA ALA A 60 -16.73 -17.76 18.64
C ALA A 60 -16.54 -17.78 17.10
N PHE A 61 -15.47 -17.18 16.61
CA PHE A 61 -15.11 -17.24 15.20
C PHE A 61 -14.85 -18.68 14.74
N ALA A 62 -14.05 -19.43 15.47
CA ALA A 62 -13.76 -20.83 15.17
C ALA A 62 -15.04 -21.69 15.20
N ALA A 63 -15.88 -21.52 16.23
CA ALA A 63 -17.14 -22.25 16.35
C ALA A 63 -18.13 -21.92 15.21
N PHE A 64 -18.22 -20.67 14.81
CA PHE A 64 -19.08 -20.28 13.68
C PHE A 64 -18.66 -20.96 12.37
N TYR A 65 -17.37 -20.91 12.02
CA TYR A 65 -16.91 -21.51 10.78
C TYR A 65 -16.80 -23.04 10.80
N THR A 66 -16.86 -23.65 11.97
CA THR A 66 -17.06 -25.09 12.14
C THR A 66 -18.55 -25.49 12.29
N LYS A 67 -19.49 -24.53 12.07
CA LYS A 67 -20.95 -24.72 12.14
C LYS A 67 -21.49 -25.11 13.52
N GLN A 68 -20.84 -24.67 14.58
CA GLN A 68 -21.30 -24.92 15.94
C GLN A 68 -22.18 -23.80 16.51
N ILE A 69 -22.09 -22.58 15.99
CA ILE A 69 -22.89 -21.41 16.38
C ILE A 69 -23.35 -20.61 15.16
N GLY A 70 -24.38 -19.77 15.36
CA GLY A 70 -25.02 -19.01 14.26
C GLY A 70 -24.37 -17.65 13.95
N SER A 71 -23.31 -17.22 14.66
CA SER A 71 -22.69 -15.90 14.45
C SER A 71 -21.20 -15.89 14.83
N PRO A 72 -20.32 -15.26 14.04
CA PRO A 72 -18.90 -15.13 14.38
C PRO A 72 -18.65 -14.11 15.51
N TYR A 73 -19.66 -13.34 15.89
CA TYR A 73 -19.51 -12.23 16.84
C TYR A 73 -19.61 -12.66 18.32
N GLY A 74 -19.99 -13.88 18.59
CA GLY A 74 -20.25 -14.37 19.97
C GLY A 74 -21.45 -13.64 20.62
N SER A 75 -21.66 -13.92 21.92
CA SER A 75 -22.78 -13.36 22.72
C SER A 75 -22.32 -12.42 23.84
N GLY A 76 -21.04 -12.09 23.93
CA GLY A 76 -20.46 -11.27 25.00
C GLY A 76 -20.52 -9.76 24.73
N SER A 77 -19.97 -8.97 25.66
CA SER A 77 -19.78 -7.53 25.48
C SER A 77 -18.87 -7.24 24.30
N VAL A 78 -19.21 -6.22 23.52
CA VAL A 78 -18.41 -5.80 22.37
C VAL A 78 -17.17 -5.07 22.85
N ARG A 79 -16.00 -5.67 22.63
CA ARG A 79 -14.72 -4.95 22.74
C ARG A 79 -14.40 -4.30 21.40
N THR A 80 -13.99 -3.07 21.45
CA THR A 80 -13.61 -2.30 20.26
C THR A 80 -12.14 -1.90 20.31
N ILE A 81 -11.55 -1.66 19.15
CA ILE A 81 -10.19 -1.14 19.01
C ILE A 81 -10.13 -0.21 17.80
N THR A 82 -9.45 0.89 17.96
CA THR A 82 -9.15 1.82 16.87
C THR A 82 -7.79 1.49 16.25
N PRO A 83 -7.49 1.95 15.01
CA PRO A 83 -6.16 1.79 14.43
C PRO A 83 -5.02 2.34 15.29
N GLN A 84 -5.29 3.39 16.05
CA GLN A 84 -4.33 4.04 16.93
C GLN A 84 -3.99 3.22 18.18
N GLU A 85 -4.84 2.28 18.57
CA GLU A 85 -4.63 1.40 19.73
C GLU A 85 -3.87 0.12 19.38
N ILE A 86 -3.60 -0.14 18.09
CA ILE A 86 -2.77 -1.28 17.68
C ILE A 86 -1.33 -1.02 18.11
N PRO A 87 -0.70 -1.92 18.90
CA PRO A 87 0.66 -1.73 19.38
C PRO A 87 1.69 -1.61 18.25
N ALA A 88 2.71 -0.79 18.44
CA ALA A 88 3.80 -0.58 17.47
C ALA A 88 4.55 -1.86 17.09
N THR A 89 4.64 -2.82 18.01
CA THR A 89 5.31 -4.11 17.80
C THR A 89 4.43 -5.17 17.15
N ALA A 90 3.19 -4.82 16.82
CA ALA A 90 2.25 -5.76 16.22
C ALA A 90 2.42 -5.85 14.69
N VAL A 91 1.95 -6.96 14.15
CA VAL A 91 1.77 -7.16 12.72
C VAL A 91 0.30 -6.97 12.36
N PHE A 92 0.01 -6.19 11.35
CA PHE A 92 -1.28 -6.14 10.69
C PHE A 92 -1.23 -7.01 9.43
N PHE A 93 -1.95 -8.12 9.45
CA PHE A 93 -1.98 -9.05 8.31
C PHE A 93 -3.25 -8.88 7.50
N ASP A 94 -3.11 -8.32 6.30
CA ASP A 94 -4.20 -8.02 5.35
C ASP A 94 -4.41 -9.21 4.41
N ILE A 95 -5.23 -10.17 4.85
CA ILE A 95 -5.50 -11.43 4.11
C ILE A 95 -6.91 -11.48 3.48
N ASP A 96 -7.85 -10.66 3.92
CA ASP A 96 -9.21 -10.66 3.37
C ASP A 96 -9.31 -9.78 2.12
N SER A 97 -10.43 -9.86 1.41
CA SER A 97 -10.73 -9.01 0.24
C SER A 97 -11.07 -7.58 0.68
N ALA A 98 -10.05 -6.82 1.03
CA ALA A 98 -10.18 -5.53 1.70
C ALA A 98 -10.39 -4.33 0.77
N TRP A 99 -10.25 -4.48 -0.55
CA TRP A 99 -10.29 -3.38 -1.51
C TRP A 99 -11.64 -2.66 -1.61
N ASN A 100 -12.73 -3.31 -1.24
CA ASN A 100 -14.08 -2.72 -1.25
C ASN A 100 -14.65 -2.47 0.16
N MET A 101 -13.77 -2.42 1.16
CA MET A 101 -14.18 -2.14 2.54
C MET A 101 -14.18 -0.64 2.82
N PRO A 102 -15.14 -0.14 3.61
CA PRO A 102 -15.20 1.28 3.99
C PRO A 102 -13.95 1.76 4.73
N MET A 103 -13.31 0.92 5.53
CA MET A 103 -12.01 1.21 6.15
C MET A 103 -10.90 0.99 5.12
N HIS A 104 -10.75 1.97 4.24
CA HIS A 104 -9.88 1.90 3.07
C HIS A 104 -8.41 1.81 3.45
N ARG A 105 -7.64 0.95 2.77
CA ARG A 105 -6.22 0.72 3.10
C ARG A 105 -5.34 1.94 2.85
N GLY A 106 -5.64 2.76 1.85
CA GLY A 106 -4.97 4.04 1.62
C GLY A 106 -5.10 5.03 2.78
N TRP A 107 -6.15 4.90 3.60
CA TRP A 107 -6.32 5.63 4.83
C TRP A 107 -5.73 4.90 6.04
N LEU A 108 -5.94 3.59 6.15
CA LEU A 108 -5.55 2.79 7.31
C LEU A 108 -4.05 2.58 7.41
N PHE A 109 -3.39 2.19 6.31
CA PHE A 109 -1.98 1.82 6.30
C PHE A 109 -1.04 2.96 6.72
N PRO A 110 -1.23 4.22 6.29
CA PRO A 110 -0.46 5.34 6.82
C PRO A 110 -0.51 5.44 8.35
N ILE A 111 -1.70 5.27 8.95
CA ILE A 111 -1.86 5.33 10.41
C ILE A 111 -1.06 4.21 11.08
N LEU A 112 -1.21 2.98 10.61
CA LEU A 112 -0.52 1.82 11.16
C LEU A 112 1.00 1.96 11.01
N LYS A 113 1.45 2.42 9.84
CA LYS A 113 2.86 2.59 9.56
C LYS A 113 3.51 3.65 10.45
N GLN A 114 2.85 4.78 10.66
CA GLN A 114 3.32 5.83 11.56
C GLN A 114 3.44 5.36 13.02
N ARG A 115 2.60 4.41 13.41
CA ARG A 115 2.72 3.78 14.73
C ARG A 115 3.82 2.71 14.81
N GLY A 116 4.50 2.41 13.73
CA GLY A 116 5.50 1.34 13.68
C GLY A 116 4.92 -0.07 13.53
N VAL A 117 3.62 -0.19 13.24
CA VAL A 117 2.99 -1.50 12.97
C VAL A 117 3.52 -2.06 11.67
N THR A 118 3.96 -3.31 11.69
CA THR A 118 4.39 -4.02 10.49
C THR A 118 3.18 -4.43 9.66
N ILE A 119 3.14 -4.05 8.39
CA ILE A 119 2.04 -4.34 7.48
C ILE A 119 2.45 -5.45 6.52
N ILE A 120 1.73 -6.57 6.56
CA ILE A 120 1.91 -7.69 5.64
C ILE A 120 0.61 -7.87 4.87
N SER A 121 0.67 -7.86 3.53
CA SER A 121 -0.49 -8.07 2.68
C SER A 121 -0.38 -9.39 1.92
N HIS A 122 -1.48 -10.13 1.87
CA HIS A 122 -1.58 -11.31 1.01
C HIS A 122 -2.12 -10.91 -0.36
N LEU A 123 -1.36 -11.19 -1.40
CA LEU A 123 -1.70 -10.88 -2.77
C LEU A 123 -2.19 -12.13 -3.49
N TYR A 124 -3.49 -12.19 -3.76
CA TYR A 124 -4.13 -13.30 -4.48
C TYR A 124 -3.87 -13.26 -5.98
N ASP A 125 -4.03 -12.10 -6.57
CA ASP A 125 -3.81 -11.81 -8.00
C ASP A 125 -3.77 -10.29 -8.21
N LEU A 126 -3.49 -9.89 -9.44
CA LEU A 126 -3.58 -8.51 -9.92
C LEU A 126 -4.54 -8.37 -11.10
N ILE A 127 -5.44 -9.33 -11.28
CA ILE A 127 -6.31 -9.43 -12.45
C ILE A 127 -7.17 -8.19 -12.66
N PRO A 128 -7.76 -7.54 -11.63
CA PRO A 128 -8.48 -6.29 -11.84
C PRO A 128 -7.61 -5.16 -12.39
N VAL A 129 -6.28 -5.23 -12.18
CA VAL A 129 -5.32 -4.27 -12.72
C VAL A 129 -4.84 -4.67 -14.11
N THR A 130 -4.55 -5.95 -14.33
CA THR A 130 -4.01 -6.46 -15.61
C THR A 130 -5.10 -6.69 -16.67
N HIS A 131 -6.32 -7.04 -16.25
CA HIS A 131 -7.46 -7.36 -17.10
C HIS A 131 -8.75 -6.66 -16.63
N PRO A 132 -8.76 -5.32 -16.51
CA PRO A 132 -9.90 -4.58 -15.97
C PRO A 132 -11.19 -4.75 -16.77
N GLN A 133 -11.11 -5.15 -18.05
CA GLN A 133 -12.28 -5.42 -18.90
C GLN A 133 -13.20 -6.54 -18.37
N PHE A 134 -12.73 -7.36 -17.43
CA PHE A 134 -13.53 -8.42 -16.82
C PHE A 134 -14.37 -7.96 -15.64
N PHE A 135 -14.14 -6.75 -15.14
CA PHE A 135 -14.72 -6.27 -13.90
C PHE A 135 -15.59 -5.02 -14.11
N TYR A 136 -16.41 -4.71 -13.11
CA TYR A 136 -17.04 -3.40 -13.06
C TYR A 136 -15.99 -2.32 -12.79
N GLU A 137 -16.19 -1.16 -13.35
CA GLU A 137 -15.33 0.00 -13.19
C GLU A 137 -15.04 0.33 -11.71
N LEU A 138 -16.08 0.31 -10.87
CA LEU A 138 -15.92 0.53 -9.43
C LEU A 138 -15.00 -0.52 -8.79
N THR A 139 -15.09 -1.79 -9.18
CA THR A 139 -14.22 -2.84 -8.64
C THR A 139 -12.78 -2.61 -9.02
N VAL A 140 -12.52 -2.23 -10.28
CA VAL A 140 -11.17 -1.90 -10.75
C VAL A 140 -10.60 -0.73 -9.96
N THR A 141 -11.37 0.33 -9.79
CA THR A 141 -10.97 1.53 -9.05
C THR A 141 -10.61 1.21 -7.59
N GLN A 142 -11.48 0.49 -6.91
CA GLN A 142 -11.26 0.11 -5.51
C GLN A 142 -10.05 -0.81 -5.34
N PHE A 143 -9.92 -1.80 -6.23
CA PHE A 143 -8.80 -2.73 -6.21
C PHE A 143 -7.47 -2.02 -6.48
N LEU A 144 -7.46 -1.08 -7.41
CA LEU A 144 -6.30 -0.30 -7.75
C LEU A 144 -5.86 0.60 -6.59
N SER A 145 -6.81 1.25 -5.92
CA SER A 145 -6.54 2.05 -4.74
C SER A 145 -5.96 1.21 -3.61
N TRP A 146 -6.47 -0.01 -3.42
CA TRP A 146 -5.90 -0.98 -2.49
C TRP A 146 -4.49 -1.40 -2.91
N THR A 147 -4.29 -1.74 -4.19
CA THR A 147 -2.96 -2.11 -4.73
C THR A 147 -1.95 -0.99 -4.52
N THR A 148 -2.32 0.26 -4.78
CA THR A 148 -1.46 1.43 -4.54
C THR A 148 -1.07 1.53 -3.06
N ALA A 149 -2.02 1.34 -2.14
CA ALA A 149 -1.73 1.36 -0.70
C ALA A 149 -0.79 0.20 -0.30
N VAL A 150 -0.99 -0.99 -0.86
CA VAL A 150 -0.10 -2.14 -0.62
C VAL A 150 1.31 -1.85 -1.12
N LEU A 151 1.45 -1.37 -2.36
CA LEU A 151 2.76 -1.05 -2.94
C LEU A 151 3.50 0.05 -2.17
N GLN A 152 2.77 0.98 -1.59
CA GLN A 152 3.34 2.13 -0.89
C GLN A 152 3.67 1.83 0.58
N TYR A 153 2.87 1.02 1.27
CA TYR A 153 2.94 0.91 2.73
C TYR A 153 3.21 -0.50 3.26
N ALA A 154 3.01 -1.56 2.46
CA ALA A 154 3.29 -2.90 2.95
C ALA A 154 4.80 -3.12 3.14
N ASP A 155 5.15 -3.71 4.27
CA ASP A 155 6.52 -4.09 4.59
C ASP A 155 6.89 -5.42 3.95
N HIS A 156 5.87 -6.24 3.68
CA HIS A 156 6.04 -7.52 3.01
C HIS A 156 4.76 -7.93 2.28
N ILE A 157 4.91 -8.58 1.14
CA ILE A 157 3.79 -9.16 0.39
C ILE A 157 3.97 -10.67 0.35
N ILE A 158 2.91 -11.41 0.70
CA ILE A 158 2.86 -12.86 0.51
C ILE A 158 2.02 -13.15 -0.72
N CYS A 159 2.63 -13.69 -1.76
CA CYS A 159 1.96 -14.14 -2.97
C CYS A 159 1.60 -15.64 -2.84
N ASN A 160 0.54 -16.07 -3.50
CA ASN A 160 0.10 -17.46 -3.51
C ASN A 160 0.76 -18.32 -4.61
N ALA A 161 1.47 -17.71 -5.57
CA ALA A 161 2.15 -18.37 -6.67
C ALA A 161 3.36 -17.54 -7.16
N GLU A 162 4.37 -18.17 -7.72
CA GLU A 162 5.50 -17.48 -8.37
C GLU A 162 5.01 -16.68 -9.59
N ALA A 163 4.00 -17.18 -10.31
CA ALA A 163 3.37 -16.44 -11.39
C ALA A 163 2.78 -15.10 -10.89
N THR A 164 2.09 -15.09 -9.75
CA THR A 164 1.55 -13.85 -9.15
C THR A 164 2.66 -12.88 -8.75
N LYS A 165 3.75 -13.40 -8.18
CA LYS A 165 4.93 -12.60 -7.84
C LYS A 165 5.60 -12.00 -9.08
N SER A 166 5.66 -12.74 -10.19
CA SER A 166 6.18 -12.23 -11.47
C SER A 166 5.32 -11.10 -12.00
N VAL A 167 4.00 -11.25 -11.98
CA VAL A 167 3.06 -10.17 -12.40
C VAL A 167 3.23 -8.92 -11.55
N LEU A 168 3.43 -9.08 -10.23
CA LEU A 168 3.73 -7.97 -9.33
C LEU A 168 5.04 -7.27 -9.71
N ALA A 169 6.09 -8.03 -9.99
CA ALA A 169 7.38 -7.48 -10.41
C ALA A 169 7.28 -6.74 -11.75
N ASP A 170 6.55 -7.31 -12.71
CA ASP A 170 6.30 -6.69 -14.02
C ASP A 170 5.51 -5.38 -13.87
N LEU A 171 4.48 -5.36 -13.03
CA LEU A 171 3.72 -4.14 -12.72
C LEU A 171 4.63 -3.08 -12.10
N CYS A 172 5.42 -3.42 -11.09
CA CYS A 172 6.37 -2.50 -10.47
C CYS A 172 7.41 -2.01 -11.49
N GLY A 173 7.88 -2.87 -12.37
CA GLY A 173 8.77 -2.50 -13.47
C GLY A 173 8.14 -1.48 -14.44
N GLN A 174 6.87 -1.70 -14.81
CA GLN A 174 6.11 -0.75 -15.66
C GLN A 174 5.89 0.59 -14.96
N LEU A 175 5.60 0.56 -13.67
CA LEU A 175 5.44 1.75 -12.82
C LEU A 175 6.77 2.36 -12.44
N ASN A 176 7.86 1.62 -12.65
CA ASN A 176 9.20 2.07 -12.34
C ASN A 176 9.44 2.29 -10.83
N ILE A 177 8.85 1.44 -10.01
CA ILE A 177 9.06 1.41 -8.56
C ILE A 177 9.75 0.12 -8.14
N THR A 178 10.42 0.14 -7.00
CA THR A 178 10.94 -1.08 -6.38
C THR A 178 9.77 -1.81 -5.71
N PRO A 179 9.53 -3.09 -6.03
CA PRO A 179 8.50 -3.84 -5.34
C PRO A 179 8.82 -3.97 -3.84
N PRO A 180 7.82 -3.99 -2.95
CA PRO A 180 8.04 -4.39 -1.58
C PRO A 180 8.66 -5.79 -1.50
N PRO A 181 9.41 -6.12 -0.43
CA PRO A 181 9.86 -7.50 -0.20
C PRO A 181 8.70 -8.48 -0.32
N CYS A 182 8.89 -9.58 -1.03
CA CYS A 182 7.81 -10.55 -1.22
C CYS A 182 8.31 -12.01 -1.15
N SER A 183 7.46 -12.85 -0.57
CA SER A 183 7.62 -14.31 -0.54
C SER A 183 6.44 -14.99 -1.24
N VAL A 184 6.62 -16.27 -1.58
CA VAL A 184 5.56 -17.08 -2.14
C VAL A 184 5.21 -18.19 -1.16
N VAL A 185 3.94 -18.28 -0.80
CA VAL A 185 3.37 -19.36 0.00
C VAL A 185 2.21 -19.96 -0.78
N PRO A 186 2.40 -21.08 -1.46
CA PRO A 186 1.33 -21.74 -2.20
C PRO A 186 0.19 -22.17 -1.28
N LEU A 187 -1.03 -22.11 -1.81
CA LEU A 187 -2.24 -22.42 -1.04
C LEU A 187 -2.34 -23.91 -0.72
N GLY A 188 -3.04 -24.22 0.38
CA GLY A 188 -3.46 -25.57 0.69
C GLY A 188 -4.62 -26.02 -0.22
N ALA A 189 -4.74 -27.32 -0.40
CA ALA A 189 -5.70 -27.93 -1.28
C ALA A 189 -6.30 -29.23 -0.73
N ASP A 190 -6.08 -29.55 0.55
CA ASP A 190 -6.63 -30.71 1.21
C ASP A 190 -8.09 -30.48 1.60
N PHE A 191 -8.99 -30.63 0.63
CA PHE A 191 -10.42 -30.55 0.87
C PHE A 191 -10.91 -31.90 1.42
N LYS A 192 -11.61 -31.89 2.54
CA LYS A 192 -12.29 -33.09 3.02
C LYS A 192 -13.53 -33.30 2.18
N PRO A 193 -13.62 -34.36 1.36
CA PRO A 193 -14.84 -34.69 0.68
C PRO A 193 -15.93 -34.91 1.74
N LYS A 194 -17.05 -34.21 1.64
CA LYS A 194 -18.23 -34.64 2.40
C LYS A 194 -18.70 -35.94 1.84
N ALA A 195 -18.99 -36.93 2.71
CA ALA A 195 -19.49 -38.20 2.31
C ALA A 195 -20.71 -38.06 1.35
N ALA A 196 -20.66 -38.73 0.24
CA ALA A 196 -21.80 -38.78 -0.69
C ALA A 196 -23.05 -39.25 0.07
N GLY A 197 -24.11 -38.42 0.07
CA GLY A 197 -25.39 -38.79 0.68
C GLY A 197 -25.95 -37.87 1.75
N SER A 198 -25.23 -36.80 2.18
CA SER A 198 -25.80 -35.80 3.08
C SER A 198 -26.12 -34.50 2.30
N ASP A 199 -27.40 -34.17 2.18
CA ASP A 199 -27.91 -32.91 1.63
C ASP A 199 -27.81 -32.70 0.10
N THR A 200 -28.12 -33.72 -0.71
CA THR A 200 -28.38 -33.47 -2.15
C THR A 200 -29.78 -32.92 -2.35
N ASP A 201 -29.91 -31.83 -3.12
CA ASP A 201 -31.22 -31.33 -3.59
C ASP A 201 -31.76 -32.26 -4.69
N ALA A 202 -33.09 -32.41 -4.77
CA ALA A 202 -33.76 -33.27 -5.80
C ALA A 202 -33.34 -32.92 -7.25
N LYS A 203 -33.02 -31.64 -7.53
CA LYS A 203 -32.49 -31.20 -8.83
C LYS A 203 -31.09 -31.75 -9.11
N ASP A 204 -30.26 -31.77 -8.10
CA ASP A 204 -28.90 -32.25 -8.19
C ASP A 204 -28.86 -33.76 -8.37
N GLU A 205 -29.75 -34.51 -7.70
CA GLU A 205 -29.91 -35.95 -7.89
C GLU A 205 -30.33 -36.30 -9.33
N GLN A 206 -31.26 -35.54 -9.90
CA GLN A 206 -31.70 -35.75 -11.29
C GLN A 206 -30.57 -35.43 -12.28
N LEU A 207 -29.79 -34.39 -12.05
CA LEU A 207 -28.62 -34.06 -12.86
C LEU A 207 -27.59 -35.19 -12.82
N LEU A 208 -27.22 -35.65 -11.63
CA LEU A 208 -26.24 -36.75 -11.47
C LEU A 208 -26.75 -38.03 -12.14
N ALA A 209 -28.03 -38.37 -12.02
CA ALA A 209 -28.67 -39.52 -12.70
C ALA A 209 -28.56 -39.43 -14.23
N ASN A 210 -28.75 -38.23 -14.79
CA ASN A 210 -28.61 -37.97 -16.22
C ASN A 210 -27.17 -38.05 -16.73
N LEU A 211 -26.18 -37.91 -15.86
CA LEU A 211 -24.75 -37.92 -16.20
C LEU A 211 -24.06 -39.26 -15.96
N THR A 212 -24.59 -40.13 -15.10
CA THR A 212 -23.96 -41.37 -14.62
C THR A 212 -23.45 -42.33 -15.72
N LYS A 213 -24.02 -42.25 -16.94
CA LYS A 213 -23.65 -43.13 -18.07
C LYS A 213 -22.92 -42.39 -19.21
N HIS A 214 -22.57 -41.15 -18.99
CA HIS A 214 -22.03 -40.27 -20.02
C HIS A 214 -20.66 -39.71 -19.68
N ARG A 215 -19.79 -39.59 -20.68
CA ARG A 215 -18.57 -38.82 -20.58
C ARG A 215 -18.93 -37.32 -20.60
N TYR A 216 -18.36 -36.54 -19.72
CA TYR A 216 -18.57 -35.08 -19.73
C TYR A 216 -17.35 -34.32 -19.31
N LEU A 217 -17.20 -33.09 -19.84
CA LEU A 217 -16.28 -32.09 -19.32
C LEU A 217 -16.98 -31.29 -18.24
N LEU A 218 -16.35 -31.16 -17.11
CA LEU A 218 -16.82 -30.37 -15.98
C LEU A 218 -16.08 -29.02 -15.92
N MET A 219 -16.81 -27.94 -15.72
CA MET A 219 -16.24 -26.64 -15.39
C MET A 219 -16.83 -26.14 -14.09
N VAL A 220 -15.99 -25.97 -13.06
CA VAL A 220 -16.41 -25.54 -11.71
C VAL A 220 -16.00 -24.12 -11.45
N GLY A 221 -16.88 -23.34 -10.85
CA GLY A 221 -16.64 -22.00 -10.39
C GLY A 221 -17.73 -20.99 -10.72
N THR A 222 -17.57 -19.77 -10.23
CA THR A 222 -18.48 -18.67 -10.59
C THR A 222 -18.42 -18.41 -12.10
N ILE A 223 -19.56 -18.31 -12.74
CA ILE A 223 -19.65 -17.95 -14.17
C ILE A 223 -19.41 -16.45 -14.29
N GLU A 224 -18.23 -16.09 -14.75
CA GLU A 224 -17.75 -14.72 -14.88
C GLU A 224 -16.91 -14.55 -16.15
N PRO A 225 -16.70 -13.31 -16.67
CA PRO A 225 -16.05 -13.11 -17.96
C PRO A 225 -14.67 -13.74 -18.06
N ARG A 226 -13.86 -13.61 -17.02
CA ARG A 226 -12.49 -14.10 -16.92
C ARG A 226 -12.35 -15.60 -17.08
N LYS A 227 -13.31 -16.36 -16.56
CA LYS A 227 -13.33 -17.84 -16.59
C LYS A 227 -13.55 -18.41 -17.97
N ASN A 228 -14.00 -17.60 -18.94
CA ASN A 228 -14.14 -17.97 -20.35
C ASN A 228 -15.06 -19.16 -20.61
N HIS A 229 -16.21 -19.24 -19.90
CA HIS A 229 -17.24 -20.24 -20.12
C HIS A 229 -17.74 -20.24 -21.58
N ALA A 230 -17.59 -19.11 -22.28
CA ALA A 230 -17.99 -18.96 -23.66
C ALA A 230 -17.22 -19.89 -24.61
N LEU A 231 -15.93 -20.12 -24.36
CA LEU A 231 -15.13 -21.04 -25.16
C LEU A 231 -15.72 -22.46 -25.12
N LEU A 232 -16.03 -22.94 -23.91
CA LEU A 232 -16.55 -24.29 -23.71
C LEU A 232 -17.99 -24.39 -24.20
N LEU A 233 -18.84 -23.36 -24.05
CA LEU A 233 -20.19 -23.32 -24.60
C LEU A 233 -20.17 -23.39 -26.13
N ASN A 234 -19.25 -22.68 -26.80
CA ASN A 234 -19.10 -22.73 -28.26
C ASN A 234 -18.56 -24.08 -28.76
N ALA A 235 -17.96 -24.91 -27.90
CA ALA A 235 -17.46 -26.23 -28.23
C ALA A 235 -18.52 -27.33 -28.10
N VAL A 236 -19.69 -27.05 -27.50
CA VAL A 236 -20.71 -28.06 -27.15
C VAL A 236 -21.12 -28.91 -28.33
N ASP A 237 -21.40 -28.36 -29.52
CA ASP A 237 -21.84 -29.13 -30.68
C ASP A 237 -20.76 -30.13 -31.13
N ARG A 238 -19.49 -29.71 -31.12
CA ARG A 238 -18.37 -30.60 -31.51
C ARG A 238 -18.14 -31.67 -30.46
N LEU A 239 -18.17 -31.32 -29.17
CA LEU A 239 -18.05 -32.26 -28.07
C LEU A 239 -19.21 -33.28 -28.07
N SER A 240 -20.42 -32.83 -28.32
CA SER A 240 -21.60 -33.70 -28.45
C SER A 240 -21.43 -34.71 -29.59
N ALA A 241 -20.86 -34.30 -30.73
CA ALA A 241 -20.55 -35.19 -31.84
C ALA A 241 -19.52 -36.29 -31.45
N MET A 242 -18.67 -36.01 -30.46
CA MET A 242 -17.69 -36.97 -29.89
C MET A 242 -18.28 -37.78 -28.72
N GLY A 243 -19.58 -37.62 -28.41
CA GLY A 243 -20.24 -38.27 -27.27
C GLY A 243 -19.84 -37.71 -25.90
N VAL A 244 -19.31 -36.47 -25.85
CA VAL A 244 -18.91 -35.80 -24.62
C VAL A 244 -19.88 -34.68 -24.31
N LYS A 245 -20.46 -34.68 -23.12
CA LYS A 245 -21.34 -33.64 -22.60
C LYS A 245 -20.53 -32.53 -21.92
N VAL A 246 -21.19 -31.38 -21.63
CA VAL A 246 -20.60 -30.24 -20.93
C VAL A 246 -21.45 -29.92 -19.71
N VAL A 247 -20.82 -29.75 -18.57
CA VAL A 247 -21.45 -29.39 -17.31
C VAL A 247 -20.75 -28.15 -16.73
N PHE A 248 -21.51 -27.07 -16.54
CA PHE A 248 -21.09 -25.94 -15.71
C PHE A 248 -21.66 -26.14 -14.31
N ALA A 249 -20.83 -25.97 -13.29
CA ALA A 249 -21.20 -26.09 -11.90
C ALA A 249 -20.72 -24.84 -11.10
N GLY A 250 -21.68 -24.04 -10.64
CA GLY A 250 -21.38 -22.80 -9.93
C GLY A 250 -22.56 -21.82 -9.96
N ARG A 251 -22.32 -20.61 -9.57
CA ARG A 251 -23.31 -19.52 -9.61
C ARG A 251 -23.03 -18.55 -10.75
N ILE A 252 -24.04 -17.80 -11.17
CA ILE A 252 -23.86 -16.66 -12.08
C ILE A 252 -23.20 -15.55 -11.34
N GLY A 253 -22.12 -15.01 -11.89
CA GLY A 253 -21.37 -13.86 -11.41
C GLY A 253 -21.80 -12.55 -12.08
N TRP A 254 -20.85 -11.62 -12.12
CA TRP A 254 -21.08 -10.28 -12.68
C TRP A 254 -20.89 -10.25 -14.21
N ASN A 255 -21.51 -9.28 -14.88
CA ASN A 255 -21.42 -9.02 -16.33
C ASN A 255 -21.82 -10.21 -17.22
N MET A 256 -22.69 -11.11 -16.75
CA MET A 256 -23.00 -12.34 -17.43
C MET A 256 -24.47 -12.46 -17.95
N ALA A 257 -25.26 -11.38 -17.85
CA ALA A 257 -26.70 -11.45 -18.21
C ALA A 257 -26.99 -11.95 -19.64
N ASP A 258 -26.18 -11.51 -20.61
CA ASP A 258 -26.35 -11.97 -22.01
C ASP A 258 -25.79 -13.38 -22.21
N PHE A 259 -24.76 -13.76 -21.45
CA PHE A 259 -24.27 -15.12 -21.48
C PHE A 259 -25.24 -16.09 -20.81
N GLU A 260 -25.88 -15.69 -19.72
CA GLU A 260 -26.96 -16.47 -19.08
C GLU A 260 -28.13 -16.76 -20.07
N LYS A 261 -28.56 -15.76 -20.84
CA LYS A 261 -29.54 -15.94 -21.90
C LYS A 261 -29.04 -16.92 -22.95
N LYS A 262 -27.77 -16.82 -23.37
CA LYS A 262 -27.19 -17.77 -24.35
C LYS A 262 -27.18 -19.19 -23.81
N MET A 263 -26.82 -19.40 -22.55
CA MET A 263 -26.89 -20.75 -21.92
C MET A 263 -28.31 -21.29 -21.88
N ALA A 264 -29.27 -20.47 -21.43
CA ALA A 264 -30.69 -20.87 -21.31
C ALA A 264 -31.29 -21.24 -22.65
N HIS A 265 -30.96 -20.56 -23.74
CA HIS A 265 -31.47 -20.79 -25.08
C HIS A 265 -30.59 -21.71 -25.94
N HIS A 266 -29.52 -22.26 -25.36
CA HIS A 266 -28.66 -23.15 -26.14
C HIS A 266 -29.42 -24.40 -26.60
N PRO A 267 -29.36 -24.80 -27.92
CA PRO A 267 -30.12 -25.92 -28.44
C PRO A 267 -29.89 -27.27 -27.73
N LYS A 268 -28.71 -27.45 -27.16
CA LYS A 268 -28.29 -28.63 -26.40
C LYS A 268 -28.52 -28.53 -24.89
N ASN A 269 -29.14 -27.44 -24.41
CA ASN A 269 -29.45 -27.30 -22.99
C ASN A 269 -30.40 -28.41 -22.50
N GLY A 270 -30.03 -29.10 -21.43
CA GLY A 270 -30.75 -30.23 -20.86
C GLY A 270 -30.49 -31.57 -21.56
N THR A 271 -29.67 -31.60 -22.64
CA THR A 271 -29.33 -32.84 -23.35
C THR A 271 -27.82 -33.11 -23.32
N ASP A 272 -27.02 -32.24 -23.93
CA ASP A 272 -25.58 -32.37 -24.00
C ASP A 272 -24.85 -31.22 -23.27
N PHE A 273 -25.60 -30.19 -22.87
CA PHE A 273 -25.12 -29.09 -22.00
C PHE A 273 -26.02 -29.00 -20.76
N PHE A 274 -25.41 -28.87 -19.59
CA PHE A 274 -26.10 -28.76 -18.30
C PHE A 274 -25.49 -27.64 -17.47
N PHE A 275 -26.34 -26.94 -16.72
CA PHE A 275 -25.94 -25.95 -15.76
C PHE A 275 -26.44 -26.29 -14.35
N ALA A 276 -25.52 -26.65 -13.45
CA ALA A 276 -25.79 -26.83 -12.03
C ALA A 276 -25.59 -25.48 -11.32
N ASN A 277 -26.70 -24.79 -11.05
CA ASN A 277 -26.65 -23.49 -10.39
C ASN A 277 -26.56 -23.65 -8.88
N SER A 278 -25.42 -23.23 -8.31
CA SER A 278 -25.11 -23.28 -6.86
C SER A 278 -25.30 -24.70 -6.27
N PRO A 279 -24.70 -25.74 -6.87
CA PRO A 279 -24.83 -27.11 -6.39
C PRO A 279 -24.22 -27.26 -4.99
N THR A 280 -24.65 -28.29 -4.26
CA THR A 280 -24.10 -28.62 -2.95
C THR A 280 -22.63 -29.10 -3.05
N ASP A 281 -21.87 -29.05 -1.96
CA ASP A 281 -20.49 -29.58 -1.93
C ASP A 281 -20.46 -31.07 -2.28
N ALA A 282 -21.49 -31.85 -1.86
CA ALA A 282 -21.63 -33.27 -2.20
C ALA A 282 -21.83 -33.47 -3.69
N THR A 283 -22.68 -32.66 -4.32
CA THR A 283 -22.90 -32.66 -5.77
C THR A 283 -21.64 -32.32 -6.54
N ILE A 284 -20.91 -31.29 -6.09
CA ILE A 284 -19.62 -30.91 -6.71
C ILE A 284 -18.61 -32.06 -6.63
N SER A 285 -18.48 -32.73 -5.47
CA SER A 285 -17.60 -33.89 -5.34
C SER A 285 -18.00 -35.01 -6.31
N ALA A 286 -19.29 -35.35 -6.39
CA ALA A 286 -19.77 -36.36 -7.31
C ALA A 286 -19.55 -35.97 -8.77
N LEU A 287 -19.70 -34.69 -9.12
CA LEU A 287 -19.39 -34.21 -10.48
C LEU A 287 -17.91 -34.31 -10.81
N TYR A 288 -17.01 -34.00 -9.87
CA TYR A 288 -15.58 -34.21 -10.08
C TYR A 288 -15.24 -35.68 -10.29
N GLU A 289 -15.70 -36.60 -9.41
CA GLU A 289 -15.37 -38.03 -9.44
C GLU A 289 -15.75 -38.72 -10.75
N ASN A 290 -16.87 -38.30 -11.34
CA ASN A 290 -17.44 -38.92 -12.53
C ASN A 290 -17.12 -38.17 -13.84
N ALA A 291 -16.45 -37.05 -13.81
CA ALA A 291 -16.06 -36.30 -15.01
C ALA A 291 -15.01 -37.06 -15.84
N LEU A 292 -15.10 -36.94 -17.15
CA LEU A 292 -14.03 -37.32 -18.07
C LEU A 292 -12.78 -36.48 -17.79
N ALA A 293 -12.96 -35.16 -17.69
CA ALA A 293 -11.94 -34.22 -17.28
C ALA A 293 -12.61 -32.92 -16.80
N VAL A 294 -11.87 -32.17 -16.02
CA VAL A 294 -12.19 -30.76 -15.74
C VAL A 294 -11.63 -29.90 -16.87
N ALA A 295 -12.47 -29.07 -17.49
CA ALA A 295 -12.05 -28.07 -18.44
C ALA A 295 -11.94 -26.72 -17.72
N PHE A 296 -10.76 -26.09 -17.78
CA PHE A 296 -10.46 -24.84 -17.08
C PHE A 296 -9.91 -23.79 -18.06
N PRO A 297 -10.76 -23.23 -18.95
CA PRO A 297 -10.38 -22.35 -20.05
C PRO A 297 -10.16 -20.91 -19.63
N THR A 298 -9.89 -20.67 -18.35
CA THR A 298 -9.76 -19.33 -17.79
C THR A 298 -8.70 -18.51 -18.52
N GLN A 299 -8.93 -17.19 -18.64
CA GLN A 299 -7.98 -16.29 -19.29
C GLN A 299 -6.88 -15.86 -18.34
N ASP A 300 -7.18 -15.80 -17.05
CA ASP A 300 -6.20 -15.52 -16.00
C ASP A 300 -6.70 -16.05 -14.64
N GLU A 301 -5.78 -16.34 -13.72
CA GLU A 301 -6.05 -16.85 -12.38
C GLU A 301 -5.00 -16.41 -11.37
N GLY A 302 -5.40 -16.33 -10.11
CA GLY A 302 -4.45 -16.12 -9.03
C GLY A 302 -3.74 -17.40 -8.58
N PHE A 303 -4.43 -18.57 -8.63
CA PHE A 303 -3.87 -19.86 -8.25
C PHE A 303 -4.42 -21.01 -9.10
N GLY A 304 -5.72 -21.20 -9.12
CA GLY A 304 -6.34 -22.31 -9.86
C GLY A 304 -6.79 -23.47 -8.97
N LEU A 305 -7.45 -23.17 -7.84
CA LEU A 305 -7.98 -24.20 -6.93
C LEU A 305 -8.75 -25.33 -7.62
N PRO A 306 -9.54 -25.11 -8.70
CA PRO A 306 -10.22 -26.21 -9.40
C PRO A 306 -9.31 -27.30 -9.95
N ILE A 307 -8.03 -26.98 -10.24
CA ILE A 307 -7.05 -27.99 -10.71
C ILE A 307 -6.73 -28.97 -9.57
N VAL A 308 -6.39 -28.44 -8.42
CA VAL A 308 -6.02 -29.28 -7.26
C VAL A 308 -7.23 -29.99 -6.68
N GLU A 309 -8.43 -29.40 -6.78
CA GLU A 309 -9.69 -30.07 -6.45
C GLU A 309 -9.94 -31.28 -7.36
N ALA A 310 -9.77 -31.12 -8.69
CA ALA A 310 -9.87 -32.20 -9.64
C ALA A 310 -8.90 -33.33 -9.36
N PHE A 311 -7.65 -33.01 -9.05
CA PHE A 311 -6.63 -34.01 -8.72
C PHE A 311 -6.98 -34.80 -7.46
N GLN A 312 -7.56 -34.18 -6.45
CA GLN A 312 -8.03 -34.89 -5.25
C GLN A 312 -9.14 -35.90 -5.54
N HIS A 313 -9.97 -35.64 -6.55
CA HIS A 313 -11.00 -36.53 -7.02
C HIS A 313 -10.51 -37.52 -8.09
N GLY A 314 -9.19 -37.58 -8.37
CA GLY A 314 -8.62 -38.46 -9.38
C GLY A 314 -9.02 -38.11 -10.82
N THR A 315 -9.41 -36.84 -11.07
CA THR A 315 -9.97 -36.39 -12.33
C THR A 315 -8.94 -35.64 -13.16
N PRO A 316 -8.72 -36.00 -14.43
CA PRO A 316 -7.86 -35.29 -15.36
C PRO A 316 -8.28 -33.83 -15.55
N VAL A 317 -7.32 -32.98 -15.89
CA VAL A 317 -7.55 -31.54 -16.10
C VAL A 317 -7.05 -31.12 -17.47
N LEU A 318 -7.89 -30.41 -18.21
CA LEU A 318 -7.56 -29.65 -19.41
C LEU A 318 -7.56 -28.17 -19.02
N ALA A 319 -6.39 -27.56 -18.91
CA ALA A 319 -6.24 -26.20 -18.44
C ALA A 319 -5.73 -25.25 -19.54
N SER A 320 -6.04 -23.98 -19.41
CA SER A 320 -5.41 -22.94 -20.22
C SER A 320 -3.89 -22.97 -20.07
N ASP A 321 -3.20 -22.76 -21.19
CA ASP A 321 -1.74 -22.66 -21.21
C ASP A 321 -1.28 -21.27 -20.72
N ILE A 322 -1.40 -21.02 -19.41
CA ILE A 322 -0.95 -19.80 -18.75
C ILE A 322 -0.02 -20.13 -17.58
N PRO A 323 0.90 -19.20 -17.21
CA PRO A 323 1.97 -19.47 -16.25
C PRO A 323 1.48 -20.06 -14.93
N VAL A 324 0.47 -19.43 -14.29
CA VAL A 324 -0.03 -19.89 -12.99
C VAL A 324 -0.64 -21.28 -13.04
N LEU A 325 -1.34 -21.64 -14.12
CA LEU A 325 -1.92 -22.99 -14.24
C LEU A 325 -0.87 -24.04 -14.55
N ARG A 326 0.21 -23.68 -15.26
CA ARG A 326 1.38 -24.55 -15.42
C ARG A 326 2.11 -24.79 -14.11
N GLU A 327 2.20 -23.73 -13.26
CA GLU A 327 2.79 -23.86 -11.92
C GLU A 327 2.00 -24.84 -11.05
N VAL A 328 0.68 -24.72 -11.01
CA VAL A 328 -0.19 -25.53 -10.14
C VAL A 328 -0.48 -26.92 -10.71
N GLY A 329 -0.72 -27.04 -12.01
CA GLY A 329 -1.08 -28.29 -12.67
C GLY A 329 0.12 -29.17 -13.02
N GLY A 330 1.28 -28.55 -13.22
CA GLY A 330 2.54 -29.24 -13.53
C GLY A 330 2.42 -30.21 -14.70
N ALA A 331 2.97 -31.40 -14.54
CA ALA A 331 2.91 -32.47 -15.53
C ALA A 331 1.61 -33.30 -15.47
N LEU A 332 0.75 -33.06 -14.46
CA LEU A 332 -0.49 -33.81 -14.29
C LEU A 332 -1.65 -33.23 -15.11
N ALA A 333 -1.61 -31.96 -15.45
CA ALA A 333 -2.59 -31.31 -16.32
C ALA A 333 -2.16 -31.35 -17.79
N ASP A 334 -3.13 -31.35 -18.69
CA ASP A 334 -2.91 -31.07 -20.12
C ASP A 334 -3.29 -29.62 -20.42
N TYR A 335 -2.54 -29.01 -21.33
CA TYR A 335 -2.71 -27.57 -21.58
C TYR A 335 -3.17 -27.30 -23.01
N PHE A 336 -4.00 -26.27 -23.16
CA PHE A 336 -4.52 -25.86 -24.47
C PHE A 336 -4.58 -24.33 -24.56
N ASP A 337 -4.62 -23.83 -25.81
CA ASP A 337 -4.83 -22.41 -26.08
C ASP A 337 -6.28 -22.00 -25.77
N ASN A 338 -6.47 -21.18 -24.77
CA ASN A 338 -7.79 -20.74 -24.28
C ASN A 338 -8.48 -19.72 -25.19
N THR A 339 -7.88 -19.36 -26.31
CA THR A 339 -8.50 -18.54 -27.36
C THR A 339 -9.07 -19.38 -28.49
N SER A 340 -8.77 -20.71 -28.52
CA SER A 340 -9.06 -21.60 -29.62
C SER A 340 -9.94 -22.79 -29.22
N VAL A 341 -11.16 -22.85 -29.78
CA VAL A 341 -12.01 -24.03 -29.66
C VAL A 341 -11.33 -25.25 -30.27
N ASP A 342 -10.61 -25.11 -31.37
CA ASP A 342 -9.88 -26.22 -32.01
C ASP A 342 -8.82 -26.80 -31.09
N SER A 343 -8.07 -25.96 -30.35
CA SER A 343 -7.10 -26.41 -29.38
C SER A 343 -7.73 -27.21 -28.25
N LEU A 344 -8.85 -26.74 -27.70
CA LEU A 344 -9.62 -27.50 -26.68
C LEU A 344 -10.11 -28.85 -27.23
N ILE A 345 -10.70 -28.90 -28.46
CA ILE A 345 -11.16 -30.13 -29.07
C ILE A 345 -10.01 -31.11 -29.27
N SER A 346 -8.88 -30.65 -29.78
CA SER A 346 -7.67 -31.47 -29.95
C SER A 346 -7.18 -32.05 -28.61
N ALA A 347 -7.24 -31.28 -27.53
CA ALA A 347 -6.90 -31.79 -26.20
C ALA A 347 -7.86 -32.89 -25.73
N VAL A 348 -9.16 -32.78 -26.03
CA VAL A 348 -10.17 -33.81 -25.73
C VAL A 348 -9.98 -35.06 -26.62
N GLU A 349 -9.69 -34.86 -27.91
CA GLU A 349 -9.38 -35.97 -28.84
C GLU A 349 -8.17 -36.78 -28.35
N ASN A 350 -7.09 -36.09 -27.96
CA ASN A 350 -5.92 -36.75 -27.40
C ASN A 350 -6.23 -37.52 -26.12
N LEU A 351 -7.09 -36.96 -25.24
CA LEU A 351 -7.49 -37.65 -24.02
C LEU A 351 -8.33 -38.90 -24.28
N LEU A 352 -9.06 -38.93 -25.38
CA LEU A 352 -9.92 -40.05 -25.79
C LEU A 352 -9.24 -41.07 -26.71
N ALA A 353 -8.08 -40.72 -27.31
CA ALA A 353 -7.41 -41.51 -28.31
C ALA A 353 -6.83 -42.83 -27.78
N ASP A 354 -6.41 -42.84 -26.48
CA ASP A 354 -5.74 -43.96 -25.85
C ASP A 354 -6.28 -44.23 -24.43
N GLU A 355 -7.11 -45.26 -24.28
CA GLU A 355 -7.70 -45.66 -23.01
C GLU A 355 -6.66 -46.10 -21.97
N ALA A 356 -5.55 -46.68 -22.41
CA ALA A 356 -4.46 -47.06 -21.51
C ALA A 356 -3.72 -45.83 -20.96
N ALA A 357 -3.43 -44.87 -21.82
CA ALA A 357 -2.83 -43.59 -21.42
C ALA A 357 -3.75 -42.79 -20.47
N TYR A 358 -5.06 -42.79 -20.75
CA TYR A 358 -6.06 -42.18 -19.86
C TYR A 358 -6.08 -42.82 -18.48
N THR A 359 -6.09 -44.19 -18.45
CA THR A 359 -6.05 -44.93 -17.18
C THR A 359 -4.77 -44.68 -16.41
N GLN A 360 -3.63 -44.66 -17.10
CA GLN A 360 -2.32 -44.32 -16.47
C GLN A 360 -2.33 -42.89 -15.93
N LYS A 361 -2.88 -41.94 -16.65
CA LYS A 361 -3.02 -40.56 -16.19
C LYS A 361 -3.86 -40.48 -14.92
N ARG A 362 -5.02 -41.09 -14.89
CA ARG A 362 -5.85 -41.17 -13.67
C ARG A 362 -5.11 -41.80 -12.50
N ALA A 363 -4.34 -42.87 -12.73
CA ALA A 363 -3.53 -43.50 -11.70
C ALA A 363 -2.43 -42.56 -11.18
N ALA A 364 -1.80 -41.79 -12.06
CA ALA A 364 -0.81 -40.80 -11.67
C ALA A 364 -1.44 -39.67 -10.82
N ILE A 365 -2.65 -39.20 -11.21
CA ILE A 365 -3.42 -38.19 -10.47
C ILE A 365 -3.85 -38.74 -9.10
N ALA A 366 -4.31 -40.00 -9.03
CA ALA A 366 -4.72 -40.63 -7.77
C ALA A 366 -3.54 -40.76 -6.76
N ALA A 367 -2.30 -40.74 -7.24
CA ALA A 367 -1.11 -40.70 -6.40
C ALA A 367 -0.72 -39.27 -5.95
N TYR A 368 -1.41 -38.27 -6.44
CA TYR A 368 -1.17 -36.87 -6.08
C TYR A 368 -1.41 -36.66 -4.59
N GLN A 369 -0.43 -36.02 -3.92
CA GLN A 369 -0.54 -35.63 -2.54
C GLN A 369 -0.76 -34.10 -2.48
N PRO A 370 -1.96 -33.65 -2.11
CA PRO A 370 -2.23 -32.22 -2.03
C PRO A 370 -1.40 -31.58 -0.94
N ARG A 371 -0.95 -30.37 -1.20
CA ARG A 371 -0.40 -29.51 -0.16
C ARG A 371 -1.50 -29.21 0.86
N THR A 372 -1.20 -29.34 2.14
CA THR A 372 -2.21 -29.13 3.19
C THR A 372 -2.37 -27.67 3.55
N TRP A 373 -3.54 -27.29 4.03
CA TRP A 373 -3.77 -25.97 4.63
C TRP A 373 -2.94 -25.75 5.88
N ASP A 374 -2.63 -26.82 6.61
CA ASP A 374 -1.75 -26.76 7.79
C ASP A 374 -0.33 -26.31 7.38
N THR A 375 0.20 -26.87 6.31
CA THR A 375 1.50 -26.48 5.75
C THR A 375 1.48 -25.03 5.27
N ALA A 376 0.44 -24.61 4.53
CA ALA A 376 0.32 -23.26 4.04
C ALA A 376 0.21 -22.24 5.19
N ALA A 377 -0.57 -22.54 6.21
CA ALA A 377 -0.73 -21.66 7.38
C ALA A 377 0.56 -21.56 8.20
N SER A 378 1.28 -22.68 8.39
CA SER A 378 2.56 -22.68 9.10
C SER A 378 3.59 -21.82 8.36
N GLU A 379 3.73 -21.97 7.04
CA GLU A 379 4.67 -21.16 6.26
C GLU A 379 4.28 -19.67 6.22
N MET A 380 2.98 -19.35 6.21
CA MET A 380 2.54 -17.96 6.37
C MET A 380 2.86 -17.42 7.77
N ALA A 381 2.68 -18.22 8.82
CA ALA A 381 3.06 -17.85 10.18
C ALA A 381 4.57 -17.62 10.28
N ASP A 382 5.39 -18.51 9.69
CA ASP A 382 6.84 -18.34 9.63
C ASP A 382 7.25 -17.07 8.87
N ALA A 383 6.60 -16.77 7.73
CA ALA A 383 6.84 -15.55 6.99
C ALA A 383 6.49 -14.31 7.83
N ILE A 384 5.34 -14.31 8.51
CA ILE A 384 4.92 -13.23 9.41
C ILE A 384 5.92 -13.05 10.55
N CYS A 385 6.31 -14.14 11.21
CA CYS A 385 7.29 -14.09 12.30
C CYS A 385 8.65 -13.58 11.81
N SER A 386 9.12 -14.01 10.63
CA SER A 386 10.41 -13.58 10.07
C SER A 386 10.43 -12.08 9.79
N VAL A 387 9.34 -11.52 9.26
CA VAL A 387 9.22 -10.07 9.00
C VAL A 387 9.13 -9.29 10.31
N SER A 388 8.41 -9.81 11.30
CA SER A 388 8.27 -9.19 12.63
C SER A 388 9.56 -9.26 13.44
N GLN A 389 10.35 -10.31 13.31
CA GLN A 389 11.63 -10.49 14.02
C GLN A 389 12.75 -9.57 13.51
N VAL A 390 12.56 -8.91 12.36
CA VAL A 390 13.51 -7.90 11.86
C VAL A 390 13.70 -6.76 12.86
N GLU A 391 12.78 -6.52 13.79
CA GLU A 391 13.00 -5.60 14.92
C GLU A 391 14.04 -6.10 15.94
N GLY A 392 14.21 -7.41 16.12
CA GLY A 392 15.17 -7.98 17.05
C GLY A 392 16.60 -8.10 16.51
N ASP A 393 16.76 -8.13 15.20
CA ASP A 393 18.02 -8.44 14.51
C ASP A 393 18.47 -7.37 13.51
N LEU A 394 18.17 -6.09 13.79
CA LEU A 394 18.90 -5.04 13.09
C LEU A 394 20.40 -5.28 13.29
N PRO A 395 21.21 -5.24 12.23
CA PRO A 395 22.66 -5.24 12.37
C PRO A 395 23.07 -4.28 13.48
N ALA A 396 24.04 -4.69 14.32
CA ALA A 396 24.43 -3.92 15.50
C ALA A 396 24.77 -2.46 15.16
N ASP A 397 25.25 -2.24 13.93
CA ASP A 397 25.60 -0.94 13.36
C ASP A 397 24.40 -0.08 12.93
N LEU A 398 23.19 -0.62 12.96
CA LEU A 398 21.93 0.10 12.65
C LEU A 398 21.02 0.26 13.88
N ARG A 399 21.42 -0.25 15.05
CA ARG A 399 20.65 -0.08 16.28
C ARG A 399 20.80 1.35 16.81
N VAL A 400 19.67 1.98 17.06
CA VAL A 400 19.60 3.31 17.66
C VAL A 400 19.41 3.14 19.17
N LYS A 401 20.37 3.62 19.95
CA LYS A 401 20.33 3.60 21.41
C LYS A 401 20.56 4.95 22.02
N GLN A 402 21.22 5.83 21.29
CA GLN A 402 21.60 7.15 21.71
C GLN A 402 20.72 8.21 21.03
N MET A 403 20.26 9.16 21.83
CA MET A 403 19.65 10.41 21.37
C MET A 403 20.57 11.57 21.69
N VAL A 404 20.51 12.62 20.91
CA VAL A 404 21.38 13.78 21.01
C VAL A 404 20.55 15.06 20.95
N VAL A 405 20.80 15.99 21.86
CA VAL A 405 20.13 17.27 21.92
C VAL A 405 21.13 18.39 22.18
N LEU A 406 20.93 19.53 21.51
CA LEU A 406 21.59 20.78 21.84
C LEU A 406 20.58 21.65 22.59
N THR A 407 20.89 22.08 23.80
CA THR A 407 20.05 22.96 24.59
C THR A 407 20.80 24.01 25.35
N ALA A 408 20.24 25.20 25.44
CA ALA A 408 20.70 26.26 26.30
C ALA A 408 19.79 26.43 27.53
N ARG A 409 18.64 25.80 27.57
CA ARG A 409 17.58 25.95 28.56
C ARG A 409 17.15 24.59 29.14
N ASN A 410 17.50 24.41 30.43
CA ASN A 410 17.15 23.15 31.11
C ASN A 410 15.66 22.93 31.23
N GLU A 411 14.88 23.98 31.35
CA GLU A 411 13.43 23.91 31.56
C GLU A 411 12.72 23.16 30.43
N ASP A 412 12.99 23.50 29.18
CA ASP A 412 12.39 22.85 28.03
C ASP A 412 12.77 21.37 27.95
N LEU A 413 14.05 21.05 28.16
CA LEU A 413 14.53 19.68 28.18
C LEU A 413 13.92 18.87 29.33
N LEU A 414 13.89 19.40 30.56
CA LEU A 414 13.32 18.71 31.71
C LEU A 414 11.82 18.47 31.56
N ARG A 415 11.11 19.32 30.81
CA ARG A 415 9.71 19.14 30.49
C ARG A 415 9.50 18.01 29.48
N THR A 416 10.41 17.86 28.52
CA THR A 416 10.31 16.89 27.41
C THR A 416 10.80 15.50 27.80
N LEU A 417 11.83 15.40 28.64
CA LEU A 417 12.49 14.15 29.04
C LEU A 417 11.53 13.05 29.55
N PRO A 418 10.50 13.33 30.38
CA PRO A 418 9.60 12.30 30.84
C PRO A 418 8.84 11.59 29.72
N TYR A 419 8.55 12.30 28.64
CA TYR A 419 7.86 11.72 27.48
C TYR A 419 8.80 10.84 26.64
N TRP A 420 10.05 11.28 26.46
CA TRP A 420 11.06 10.43 25.79
C TRP A 420 11.31 9.16 26.58
N ASP A 421 11.38 9.25 27.88
CA ASP A 421 11.63 8.13 28.78
C ASP A 421 10.48 7.11 28.75
N ALA A 422 9.25 7.59 28.66
CA ALA A 422 8.05 6.75 28.63
C ALA A 422 7.77 6.13 27.25
N ASP A 423 8.00 6.89 26.18
CA ASP A 423 7.49 6.55 24.83
C ASP A 423 8.59 6.12 23.83
N LEU A 424 9.89 6.33 24.15
CA LEU A 424 11.02 5.90 23.31
C LEU A 424 11.86 4.84 24.05
N LEU A 425 11.28 3.67 24.30
CA LEU A 425 11.89 2.64 25.15
C LEU A 425 13.21 2.06 24.63
N PHE A 426 13.51 2.21 23.33
CA PHE A 426 14.76 1.79 22.72
C PHE A 426 15.93 2.77 22.96
N ILE A 427 15.64 4.00 23.40
CA ILE A 427 16.69 4.96 23.77
C ILE A 427 17.19 4.64 25.17
N GLU A 428 18.51 4.40 25.27
CA GLU A 428 19.20 4.09 26.52
C GLU A 428 19.95 5.30 27.08
N GLU A 429 20.42 6.19 26.20
CA GLU A 429 21.26 7.35 26.53
C GLU A 429 20.82 8.60 25.78
N LEU A 430 20.82 9.71 26.49
CA LEU A 430 20.73 11.06 25.91
C LEU A 430 22.05 11.80 26.13
N LEU A 431 22.75 12.13 25.02
CA LEU A 431 23.86 13.08 25.06
C LEU A 431 23.31 14.50 25.00
N VAL A 432 23.49 15.24 26.04
CA VAL A 432 23.08 16.64 26.17
C VAL A 432 24.28 17.54 25.89
N CYS A 433 24.20 18.31 24.82
CA CYS A 433 25.16 19.39 24.54
C CYS A 433 24.60 20.70 25.11
N CYS A 434 25.26 21.21 26.15
CA CYS A 434 24.79 22.38 26.89
C CYS A 434 25.93 23.12 27.55
N PRO A 435 25.73 24.40 28.04
CA PRO A 435 26.67 25.09 28.89
C PRO A 435 26.97 24.30 30.16
N GLU A 436 28.23 24.28 30.60
CA GLU A 436 28.67 23.54 31.80
C GLU A 436 27.83 23.85 33.04
N ARG A 437 27.39 25.10 33.20
CA ARG A 437 26.51 25.55 34.29
C ARG A 437 25.16 24.84 34.37
N ASN A 438 24.70 24.24 33.30
CA ASN A 438 23.40 23.59 33.21
C ASN A 438 23.43 22.16 33.76
N ILE A 439 24.59 21.51 33.80
CA ILE A 439 24.76 20.08 34.09
C ILE A 439 24.25 19.71 35.49
N ALA A 440 24.63 20.49 36.51
CA ALA A 440 24.28 20.19 37.89
C ALA A 440 22.78 20.11 38.13
N GLU A 441 22.03 21.05 37.55
CA GLU A 441 20.57 21.06 37.66
C GLU A 441 19.92 19.85 36.94
N LEU A 442 20.40 19.50 35.74
CA LEU A 442 19.90 18.35 35.01
C LEU A 442 20.14 17.03 35.75
N GLN A 443 21.32 16.86 36.34
CA GLN A 443 21.66 15.70 37.16
C GLN A 443 20.83 15.61 38.44
N GLU A 444 20.54 16.75 39.06
CA GLU A 444 19.74 16.81 40.30
C GLU A 444 18.25 16.49 40.02
N LYS A 445 17.72 16.98 38.88
CA LYS A 445 16.28 16.91 38.63
C LYS A 445 15.85 15.66 37.83
N TRP A 446 16.77 15.04 37.08
CA TRP A 446 16.43 13.88 36.25
C TRP A 446 16.80 12.56 36.91
N HIS A 447 15.79 11.69 37.09
CA HIS A 447 15.92 10.35 37.67
C HIS A 447 15.23 9.25 36.85
N GLY A 448 14.95 9.51 35.57
CA GLY A 448 14.32 8.54 34.67
C GLY A 448 15.28 7.44 34.19
N ARG A 449 14.78 6.56 33.35
CA ARG A 449 15.50 5.41 32.76
C ARG A 449 16.62 5.84 31.80
N ILE A 450 16.38 6.89 31.00
CA ILE A 450 17.37 7.37 30.03
C ILE A 450 18.56 7.96 30.78
N ARG A 451 19.73 7.43 30.56
CA ARG A 451 20.98 7.92 31.14
C ARG A 451 21.40 9.23 30.46
N LEU A 452 21.65 10.28 31.22
CA LEU A 452 22.22 11.52 30.67
C LEU A 452 23.75 11.43 30.63
N SER A 453 24.30 11.79 29.48
CA SER A 453 25.69 12.09 29.26
C SER A 453 25.84 13.54 28.76
N PHE A 454 26.95 14.17 28.97
CA PHE A 454 27.12 15.59 28.73
C PHE A 454 28.35 15.88 27.86
N PHE A 455 28.16 16.82 26.94
CA PHE A 455 29.26 17.42 26.16
C PHE A 455 29.07 18.93 26.20
N THR A 456 30.03 19.65 26.80
CA THR A 456 29.79 21.08 27.08
C THR A 456 30.02 21.97 25.85
N ASP A 457 29.38 23.13 25.86
CA ASP A 457 29.61 24.15 24.83
C ASP A 457 31.08 24.56 24.77
N GLU A 458 31.77 24.60 25.92
CA GLU A 458 33.17 24.90 26.04
C GLU A 458 34.04 23.84 25.33
N GLN A 459 33.72 22.54 25.51
CA GLN A 459 34.39 21.43 24.82
C GLN A 459 34.09 21.45 23.32
N LEU A 460 32.83 21.77 22.96
CA LEU A 460 32.40 21.83 21.60
C LEU A 460 33.13 22.91 20.80
N LEU A 461 33.13 24.11 21.34
CA LEU A 461 33.68 25.30 20.67
C LEU A 461 35.21 25.33 20.69
N ASP A 462 35.84 24.94 21.82
CA ASP A 462 37.27 24.93 21.97
C ASP A 462 37.93 26.24 21.46
N GLY A 463 37.35 27.39 21.87
CA GLY A 463 37.78 28.71 21.46
C GLY A 463 37.36 29.13 20.03
N THR A 464 36.63 28.33 19.31
CA THR A 464 36.12 28.67 17.98
C THR A 464 34.99 29.71 18.09
N PRO A 465 35.00 30.81 17.34
CA PRO A 465 33.96 31.83 17.42
C PRO A 465 32.68 31.33 16.78
N LEU A 466 31.55 31.62 17.44
CA LEU A 466 30.23 31.30 16.93
C LEU A 466 29.80 32.29 15.85
N PRO A 467 29.11 31.79 14.77
CA PRO A 467 28.39 32.65 13.84
C PRO A 467 27.32 33.47 14.56
N GLN A 468 27.16 34.74 14.16
CA GLN A 468 26.13 35.60 14.74
C GLN A 468 24.71 35.26 14.23
N ASP A 469 24.61 34.91 12.98
CA ASP A 469 23.33 34.46 12.39
C ASP A 469 22.86 33.14 13.01
N HIS A 470 21.59 33.07 13.38
CA HIS A 470 21.02 31.93 14.10
C HIS A 470 21.02 30.64 13.27
N THR A 471 20.69 30.73 11.99
CA THR A 471 20.63 29.56 11.10
C THR A 471 22.03 29.01 10.81
N MET A 472 22.98 29.88 10.54
CA MET A 472 24.39 29.50 10.38
C MET A 472 24.96 28.87 11.65
N ARG A 473 24.61 29.44 12.82
CA ARG A 473 25.06 28.94 14.11
C ARG A 473 24.58 27.53 14.40
N ASN A 474 23.32 27.23 14.13
CA ASN A 474 22.73 25.87 14.35
C ASN A 474 23.46 24.81 13.51
N PHE A 475 23.62 25.04 12.23
CA PHE A 475 24.34 24.10 11.38
C PHE A 475 25.80 23.95 11.82
N PHE A 476 26.49 25.06 12.11
CA PHE A 476 27.87 25.05 12.57
C PHE A 476 28.04 24.24 13.87
N LEU A 477 27.15 24.44 14.86
CA LEU A 477 27.20 23.70 16.13
C LEU A 477 26.95 22.21 15.92
N ARG A 478 26.01 21.83 15.07
CA ARG A 478 25.75 20.43 14.76
C ARG A 478 26.92 19.78 14.01
N CYS A 479 27.55 20.48 13.09
CA CYS A 479 28.78 20.00 12.45
C CYS A 479 29.89 19.73 13.45
N LEU A 480 30.14 20.66 14.38
CA LEU A 480 31.14 20.47 15.43
C LEU A 480 30.79 19.31 16.37
N LEU A 481 29.51 19.19 16.75
CA LEU A 481 29.04 18.15 17.63
C LEU A 481 29.27 16.76 17.01
N ILE A 482 28.92 16.59 15.75
CA ILE A 482 29.10 15.32 15.03
C ILE A 482 30.58 14.96 14.87
N GLN A 483 31.44 15.94 14.73
CA GLN A 483 32.88 15.74 14.61
C GLN A 483 33.54 15.39 15.95
N LYS A 484 33.18 16.09 17.04
CA LYS A 484 33.92 16.09 18.31
C LYS A 484 33.31 15.24 19.42
N ALA A 485 31.98 15.14 19.48
CA ALA A 485 31.30 14.49 20.59
C ALA A 485 31.39 12.94 20.52
N PRO A 486 31.27 12.25 21.66
CA PRO A 486 31.28 10.79 21.75
C PRO A 486 29.93 10.22 21.32
N LEU A 487 29.66 10.23 20.01
CA LEU A 487 28.44 9.76 19.41
C LEU A 487 28.56 8.31 18.92
N ASP A 488 27.49 7.59 19.04
CA ASP A 488 27.30 6.32 18.32
C ASP A 488 27.37 6.54 16.80
N ASP A 489 27.61 5.47 16.05
CA ASP A 489 27.60 5.52 14.58
C ASP A 489 26.23 5.91 14.03
N VAL A 490 25.15 5.47 14.70
CA VAL A 490 23.77 5.81 14.37
C VAL A 490 23.05 6.29 15.63
N PHE A 491 22.49 7.47 15.58
CA PHE A 491 21.79 8.09 16.71
C PHE A 491 20.60 8.92 16.22
N VAL A 492 19.71 9.29 17.14
CA VAL A 492 18.61 10.25 16.88
C VAL A 492 19.05 11.63 17.33
N MET A 493 18.98 12.63 16.46
CA MET A 493 19.12 14.03 16.80
C MET A 493 17.76 14.70 16.91
N THR A 494 17.58 15.53 17.93
CA THR A 494 16.32 16.22 18.22
C THR A 494 16.57 17.64 18.75
N ASP A 495 15.51 18.44 18.74
CA ASP A 495 15.43 19.70 19.50
C ASP A 495 14.85 19.39 20.90
N ASP A 496 15.02 20.31 21.86
CA ASP A 496 14.67 20.12 23.26
C ASP A 496 13.17 20.30 23.56
N ASP A 497 12.42 20.78 22.59
CA ASP A 497 10.99 21.10 22.68
C ASP A 497 10.07 20.16 21.86
N TYR A 498 10.55 18.97 21.47
CA TYR A 498 9.76 17.98 20.74
C TYR A 498 9.50 16.73 21.57
N ARG A 499 8.22 16.37 21.74
CA ARG A 499 7.85 15.18 22.48
C ARG A 499 7.03 14.20 21.63
N PRO A 500 7.12 12.89 21.87
CA PRO A 500 6.22 11.91 21.28
C PRO A 500 4.81 12.04 21.87
N LEU A 501 3.80 11.79 21.02
CA LEU A 501 2.39 11.74 21.42
C LEU A 501 1.96 10.31 21.78
N LEU A 502 2.78 9.32 21.46
CA LEU A 502 2.48 7.90 21.64
C LEU A 502 3.79 7.10 21.70
N PRO A 503 3.78 5.89 22.27
CA PRO A 503 4.94 5.02 22.24
C PRO A 503 5.37 4.71 20.81
N LEU A 504 6.66 4.88 20.55
CA LEU A 504 7.29 4.58 19.26
C LEU A 504 8.36 3.51 19.43
N SER A 505 8.49 2.67 18.42
CA SER A 505 9.59 1.72 18.33
C SER A 505 10.76 2.29 17.50
N GLN A 506 11.89 1.61 17.52
CA GLN A 506 13.04 1.95 16.69
C GLN A 506 12.73 1.95 15.18
N THR A 507 11.71 1.20 14.74
CA THR A 507 11.30 1.15 13.33
C THR A 507 10.78 2.47 12.79
N PHE A 508 10.37 3.38 13.67
CA PHE A 508 10.09 4.76 13.28
C PHE A 508 11.32 5.44 12.64
N PHE A 509 12.52 5.09 13.09
CA PHE A 509 13.78 5.71 12.63
C PHE A 509 14.56 4.82 11.67
N VAL A 510 14.55 3.49 11.88
CA VAL A 510 15.27 2.52 11.04
C VAL A 510 14.36 1.34 10.76
N LYS A 511 13.95 1.17 9.51
CA LYS A 511 13.06 0.11 9.08
C LYS A 511 13.62 -0.59 7.84
N ASN A 512 13.60 -1.93 7.81
CA ASN A 512 14.13 -2.72 6.70
C ASN A 512 15.58 -2.33 6.33
N ALA A 513 16.42 -2.13 7.35
CA ALA A 513 17.80 -1.65 7.23
C ALA A 513 17.95 -0.29 6.50
N ARG A 514 16.90 0.53 6.47
CA ARG A 514 16.88 1.87 5.86
C ARG A 514 16.52 2.92 6.90
N TYR A 515 17.21 4.04 6.85
CA TYR A 515 16.92 5.23 7.64
C TYR A 515 15.64 5.90 7.12
N GLN A 516 14.70 6.17 8.01
CA GLN A 516 13.47 6.88 7.68
C GLN A 516 13.74 8.38 7.79
N ALA A 517 13.70 9.08 6.66
CA ALA A 517 13.99 10.51 6.57
C ALA A 517 12.67 11.28 6.37
N TYR A 518 12.24 12.04 7.37
CA TYR A 518 10.95 12.71 7.40
C TYR A 518 11.01 14.11 6.80
N PHE A 519 10.34 14.33 5.67
CA PHE A 519 10.32 15.60 4.94
C PHE A 519 8.96 16.30 5.03
N CYS A 520 8.97 17.64 4.94
CA CYS A 520 7.75 18.46 4.94
C CYS A 520 7.24 18.76 3.53
N TYR A 521 8.11 19.24 2.62
CA TYR A 521 7.74 19.68 1.27
C TYR A 521 8.96 19.69 0.35
N ASP A 522 8.74 20.01 -0.93
CA ASP A 522 9.82 20.24 -1.88
C ASP A 522 10.30 21.71 -1.81
N LEU A 523 11.61 21.92 -1.59
CA LEU A 523 12.20 23.25 -1.46
C LEU A 523 12.00 24.12 -2.71
N ARG A 524 11.80 23.52 -3.88
CA ARG A 524 11.50 24.26 -5.12
C ARG A 524 10.16 25.00 -5.03
N SER A 525 9.25 24.52 -4.20
CA SER A 525 7.94 25.16 -3.96
C SER A 525 7.96 26.25 -2.90
N TRP A 526 9.07 26.39 -2.15
CA TRP A 526 9.18 27.37 -1.09
C TRP A 526 9.15 28.81 -1.62
N LYS A 527 8.20 29.61 -1.13
CA LYS A 527 7.99 31.01 -1.55
C LYS A 527 8.38 32.03 -0.50
N GLY A 528 8.94 31.55 0.62
CA GLY A 528 9.20 32.38 1.79
C GLY A 528 7.98 32.48 2.73
N THR A 529 8.23 32.92 3.95
CA THR A 529 7.18 33.24 4.91
C THR A 529 6.39 34.48 4.48
N GLN A 530 5.11 34.53 4.83
CA GLN A 530 4.29 35.71 4.50
C GLN A 530 4.83 36.97 5.19
N GLY A 531 5.20 37.97 4.39
CA GLY A 531 5.78 39.23 4.88
C GLY A 531 7.20 39.47 4.36
N ALA A 532 8.10 39.92 5.22
CA ALA A 532 9.51 40.09 4.88
C ALA A 532 10.25 38.74 4.97
N TYR A 533 11.19 38.48 4.08
CA TYR A 533 12.06 37.30 4.18
C TYR A 533 12.87 37.33 5.48
N THR A 534 12.94 36.19 6.12
CA THR A 534 13.73 35.94 7.33
C THR A 534 15.07 35.28 6.98
N SER A 535 15.99 35.20 7.93
CA SER A 535 17.23 34.40 7.75
C SER A 535 16.95 32.94 7.48
N TYR A 536 15.83 32.42 7.98
CA TYR A 536 15.34 31.06 7.67
C TYR A 536 14.97 30.92 6.18
N ASP A 537 14.20 31.85 5.62
CA ASP A 537 13.84 31.85 4.20
C ASP A 537 15.09 31.89 3.31
N GLU A 538 16.05 32.73 3.67
CA GLU A 538 17.32 32.82 2.95
C GLU A 538 18.12 31.53 3.02
N SER A 539 18.12 30.85 4.17
CA SER A 539 18.72 29.54 4.34
C SER A 539 18.07 28.49 3.45
N MET A 540 16.73 28.46 3.39
CA MET A 540 15.99 27.55 2.50
C MET A 540 16.32 27.80 1.01
N PHE A 541 16.40 29.05 0.58
CA PHE A 541 16.77 29.39 -0.79
C PHE A 541 18.21 29.00 -1.11
N ARG A 542 19.17 29.27 -0.21
CA ARG A 542 20.56 28.85 -0.39
C ARG A 542 20.68 27.33 -0.45
N THR A 543 19.98 26.61 0.42
CA THR A 543 19.97 25.14 0.43
C THR A 543 19.40 24.58 -0.86
N ARG A 544 18.26 25.12 -1.33
CA ARG A 544 17.67 24.74 -2.63
C ARG A 544 18.67 24.92 -3.76
N ASP A 545 19.28 26.10 -3.86
CA ASP A 545 20.17 26.42 -4.96
C ASP A 545 21.43 25.57 -4.94
N TRP A 546 21.96 25.27 -3.75
CA TRP A 546 23.08 24.35 -3.56
C TRP A 546 22.72 22.92 -3.99
N LEU A 547 21.58 22.38 -3.50
CA LEU A 547 21.12 21.04 -3.88
C LEU A 547 20.89 20.89 -5.38
N LEU A 548 20.33 21.90 -6.02
CA LEU A 548 20.10 21.91 -7.48
C LEU A 548 21.43 21.95 -8.25
N ALA A 549 22.41 22.73 -7.80
CA ALA A 549 23.74 22.78 -8.40
C ALA A 549 24.44 21.43 -8.31
N GLU A 550 24.32 20.75 -7.19
CA GLU A 550 24.88 19.41 -6.97
C GLU A 550 24.02 18.26 -7.53
N LYS A 551 22.89 18.56 -8.19
CA LYS A 551 21.94 17.60 -8.78
C LYS A 551 21.40 16.59 -7.77
N MET A 552 21.19 17.02 -6.55
CA MET A 552 20.61 16.24 -5.46
C MET A 552 19.08 16.41 -5.42
N PRO A 553 18.34 15.50 -4.75
CA PRO A 553 16.96 15.74 -4.36
C PRO A 553 16.82 17.06 -3.61
N CYS A 554 15.63 17.65 -3.60
CA CYS A 554 15.43 19.00 -3.10
C CYS A 554 14.27 19.05 -2.09
N LEU A 555 14.27 18.09 -1.12
CA LEU A 555 13.25 18.01 -0.08
C LEU A 555 13.67 18.77 1.17
N GLN A 556 12.69 19.35 1.86
CA GLN A 556 12.87 20.07 3.11
C GLN A 556 12.71 19.09 4.29
N TYR A 557 13.76 18.98 5.12
CA TYR A 557 13.80 18.11 6.29
C TYR A 557 13.90 18.86 7.64
N SER A 558 13.92 20.17 7.62
CA SER A 558 13.96 21.02 8.81
C SER A 558 12.57 21.08 9.47
N SER A 559 12.15 19.95 9.98
CA SER A 559 10.82 19.77 10.54
C SER A 559 10.77 19.86 12.05
N HIS A 560 11.89 20.15 12.70
CA HIS A 560 12.09 20.07 14.16
C HIS A 560 11.76 18.71 14.78
N GLN A 561 11.30 17.76 14.00
CA GLN A 561 11.01 16.39 14.43
C GLN A 561 12.32 15.65 14.70
N PRO A 562 12.37 14.76 15.72
CA PRO A 562 13.53 13.88 15.92
C PRO A 562 13.83 13.07 14.65
N GLN A 563 15.09 13.05 14.23
CA GLN A 563 15.53 12.39 12.99
C GLN A 563 16.77 11.52 13.25
N VAL A 564 16.91 10.43 12.53
CA VAL A 564 18.05 9.52 12.61
C VAL A 564 19.22 10.03 11.77
N ILE A 565 20.42 9.97 12.35
CA ILE A 565 21.68 10.38 11.70
C ILE A 565 22.65 9.19 11.68
N ASP A 566 23.20 8.88 10.52
CA ASP A 566 24.40 8.04 10.38
C ASP A 566 25.62 8.97 10.38
N ARG A 567 26.39 8.90 11.46
CA ARG A 567 27.57 9.74 11.66
C ARG A 567 28.59 9.61 10.53
N ARG A 568 28.77 8.41 10.02
CA ARG A 568 29.76 8.13 8.96
C ARG A 568 29.40 8.86 7.68
N ILE A 569 28.11 8.81 7.29
CA ILE A 569 27.60 9.50 6.10
C ILE A 569 27.67 11.02 6.30
N TYR A 570 27.37 11.49 7.51
CA TYR A 570 27.46 12.92 7.80
C TYR A 570 28.91 13.44 7.73
N LEU A 571 29.87 12.70 8.29
CA LEU A 571 31.29 13.03 8.22
C LEU A 571 31.84 12.97 6.79
N GLU A 572 31.37 12.01 5.97
CA GLU A 572 31.71 11.93 4.56
C GLU A 572 31.20 13.16 3.80
N MET A 573 29.97 13.61 4.08
CA MET A 573 29.40 14.83 3.50
C MET A 573 30.26 16.05 3.86
N LEU A 574 30.64 16.20 5.14
CA LEU A 574 31.52 17.29 5.58
C LEU A 574 32.92 17.23 4.94
N GLY A 575 33.42 16.02 4.69
CA GLY A 575 34.69 15.82 3.96
C GLY A 575 34.60 16.20 2.48
N ALA A 576 33.46 15.93 1.84
CA ALA A 576 33.22 16.28 0.45
C ALA A 576 32.93 17.79 0.25
N TYR A 577 32.30 18.42 1.23
CA TYR A 577 31.83 19.80 1.19
C TYR A 577 32.19 20.52 2.51
N PRO A 578 33.47 20.81 2.80
CA PRO A 578 33.88 21.35 4.11
C PRO A 578 33.33 22.75 4.41
N GLU A 579 32.90 23.49 3.41
CA GLU A 579 32.37 24.83 3.53
C GLU A 579 30.88 24.90 3.90
N ILE A 580 30.13 23.81 3.80
CA ILE A 580 28.65 23.87 3.93
C ILE A 580 28.16 24.38 5.27
N CYS A 581 28.86 24.08 6.38
CA CYS A 581 28.50 24.55 7.71
C CYS A 581 28.66 26.06 7.90
N THR A 582 29.30 26.76 6.96
CA THR A 582 29.50 28.23 7.03
C THR A 582 28.74 28.99 5.94
N GLN A 583 28.05 28.30 5.06
CA GLN A 583 27.30 28.92 3.96
C GLN A 583 25.86 29.29 4.32
N GLY A 584 25.41 29.01 5.55
CA GLY A 584 24.05 29.30 6.00
C GLY A 584 23.00 28.45 5.28
N LEU A 585 23.33 27.18 5.01
CA LEU A 585 22.41 26.18 4.52
C LEU A 585 21.58 25.64 5.70
N ASP A 586 20.49 24.93 5.37
CA ASP A 586 19.71 24.14 6.34
C ASP A 586 20.38 22.78 6.56
N GLU A 587 20.74 22.49 7.80
CA GLU A 587 21.52 21.30 8.15
C GLU A 587 20.81 19.99 7.87
N TRP A 588 19.52 19.91 8.16
CA TRP A 588 18.73 18.72 7.97
C TRP A 588 18.52 18.40 6.50
N SER A 589 18.07 19.43 5.74
CA SER A 589 17.81 19.27 4.30
C SER A 589 19.10 19.00 3.53
N THR A 590 20.23 19.56 3.94
CA THR A 590 21.53 19.29 3.34
C THR A 590 21.93 17.81 3.53
N TYR A 591 21.88 17.31 4.77
CA TYR A 591 22.27 15.94 5.10
C TYR A 591 21.38 14.88 4.43
N PHE A 592 20.07 15.00 4.58
CA PHE A 592 19.17 13.94 4.07
C PHE A 592 19.13 13.91 2.55
N ASN A 593 19.14 15.05 1.86
CA ASN A 593 19.20 15.02 0.40
C ASN A 593 20.54 14.47 -0.12
N TYR A 594 21.66 14.76 0.57
CA TYR A 594 22.94 14.12 0.28
C TYR A 594 22.86 12.60 0.48
N GLY A 595 22.35 12.17 1.62
CA GLY A 595 22.21 10.74 1.94
C GLY A 595 21.35 9.98 0.93
N ILE A 596 20.20 10.54 0.55
CA ILE A 596 19.29 9.94 -0.46
C ILE A 596 19.95 9.90 -1.83
N ALA A 597 20.67 10.96 -2.23
CA ALA A 597 21.36 11.00 -3.52
C ALA A 597 22.49 9.97 -3.60
N LYS A 598 23.28 9.85 -2.54
CA LYS A 598 24.49 9.02 -2.51
C LYS A 598 24.21 7.57 -2.14
N TYR A 599 23.26 7.34 -1.25
CA TYR A 599 22.92 6.05 -0.66
C TYR A 599 21.41 5.73 -0.72
N PRO A 600 20.79 5.73 -1.93
CA PRO A 600 19.34 5.55 -2.06
C PRO A 600 18.81 4.24 -1.46
N GLN A 601 19.68 3.22 -1.36
CA GLN A 601 19.34 1.95 -0.73
C GLN A 601 19.32 2.01 0.81
N ARG A 602 19.95 3.03 1.44
CA ARG A 602 20.01 3.22 2.90
C ARG A 602 18.98 4.20 3.44
N PHE A 603 18.38 5.02 2.61
CA PHE A 603 17.40 6.02 3.01
C PHE A 603 16.03 5.74 2.41
N CYS A 604 14.99 6.09 3.16
CA CYS A 604 13.61 6.14 2.72
C CYS A 604 13.06 7.53 3.07
N ALA A 605 12.61 8.28 2.06
CA ALA A 605 11.95 9.56 2.32
C ALA A 605 10.51 9.28 2.77
N GLU A 606 10.14 9.76 3.94
CA GLU A 606 8.82 9.57 4.55
C GLU A 606 8.15 10.94 4.80
N PRO A 607 6.84 11.03 4.68
CA PRO A 607 6.13 12.25 5.02
C PRO A 607 6.29 12.62 6.49
N TYR A 608 6.44 13.89 6.75
CA TYR A 608 6.47 14.50 8.06
C TYR A 608 5.21 14.17 8.89
N CYS A 609 5.40 13.85 10.16
CA CYS A 609 4.32 13.40 11.05
C CYS A 609 4.37 14.08 12.43
N SER A 610 4.70 15.35 12.47
CA SER A 610 4.75 16.14 13.69
C SER A 610 3.80 17.34 13.65
N MET A 611 3.22 17.68 14.78
CA MET A 611 2.45 18.90 14.97
C MET A 611 3.39 20.06 15.29
N ALA A 612 3.53 20.96 14.35
CA ALA A 612 4.34 22.17 14.53
C ALA A 612 3.56 23.40 14.08
N TRP A 613 3.83 24.54 14.71
CA TRP A 613 3.25 25.86 14.37
C TRP A 613 1.74 25.81 14.12
N PRO A 614 0.96 25.60 15.17
CA PRO A 614 -0.48 25.43 15.03
C PRO A 614 -1.13 26.71 14.48
N GLY A 615 -1.72 26.57 13.31
CA GLY A 615 -2.72 27.47 12.80
C GLY A 615 -4.12 27.11 13.27
N ALA A 616 -5.16 27.64 12.61
CA ALA A 616 -6.51 27.14 12.78
C ALA A 616 -6.59 25.67 12.34
N ILE A 617 -7.52 24.91 12.95
CA ILE A 617 -7.70 23.48 12.59
C ILE A 617 -8.00 23.30 11.10
N THR A 618 -8.57 24.32 10.45
CA THR A 618 -8.81 24.37 9.01
C THR A 618 -7.52 24.36 8.21
N ASP A 619 -6.44 24.89 8.75
CA ASP A 619 -5.16 24.97 8.05
C ASP A 619 -4.45 23.61 8.01
N TRP A 620 -4.76 22.73 8.94
CA TRP A 620 -4.25 21.38 8.97
C TRP A 620 -4.74 20.51 7.82
N LYS A 621 -5.83 20.89 7.16
CA LYS A 621 -6.28 20.23 5.93
C LYS A 621 -5.23 20.26 4.83
N LEU A 622 -4.33 21.23 4.91
CA LEU A 622 -3.32 21.49 3.90
C LEU A 622 -2.03 20.68 4.11
N TRP A 623 -1.84 20.05 5.29
CA TRP A 623 -0.55 19.50 5.70
C TRP A 623 -0.59 17.98 5.91
N VAL A 624 -0.89 17.58 7.13
CA VAL A 624 -0.89 16.17 7.54
C VAL A 624 -2.20 15.88 8.28
N GLN A 625 -2.70 14.68 8.12
CA GLN A 625 -3.87 14.23 8.85
C GLN A 625 -3.58 14.19 10.35
N PRO A 626 -4.39 14.84 11.21
CA PRO A 626 -4.14 14.84 12.66
C PRO A 626 -4.01 13.45 13.28
N ALA A 627 -4.71 12.46 12.74
CA ALA A 627 -4.61 11.08 13.18
C ALA A 627 -3.23 10.44 12.95
N HIS A 628 -2.38 11.07 12.13
CA HIS A 628 -1.06 10.56 11.77
C HIS A 628 0.07 11.19 12.60
N PHE A 629 -0.22 12.12 13.49
CA PHE A 629 0.82 12.77 14.28
C PHE A 629 1.41 11.83 15.31
N CYS A 630 2.74 11.74 15.32
CA CYS A 630 3.53 10.97 16.27
C CYS A 630 4.28 11.84 17.26
N PHE A 631 4.57 13.08 16.89
CA PHE A 631 5.26 14.07 17.68
C PHE A 631 4.53 15.40 17.70
N GLU A 632 4.80 16.22 18.69
CA GLU A 632 4.39 17.63 18.70
C GLU A 632 5.53 18.52 19.22
N ASN A 633 5.54 19.75 18.71
CA ASN A 633 6.39 20.80 19.26
C ASN A 633 5.77 21.29 20.58
N PHE A 634 6.57 21.24 21.64
CA PHE A 634 6.11 21.37 23.00
C PHE A 634 6.59 22.67 23.63
N TYR A 635 5.93 23.79 23.38
CA TYR A 635 6.20 25.06 24.05
C TYR A 635 4.91 25.78 24.47
N ASP A 636 4.97 26.55 25.56
CA ASP A 636 3.83 27.11 26.27
C ASP A 636 2.87 27.91 25.40
N ALA A 637 3.38 28.75 24.52
CA ALA A 637 2.57 29.61 23.64
C ALA A 637 1.57 28.83 22.78
N LEU A 638 1.73 27.52 22.58
CA LEU A 638 0.80 26.68 21.84
C LEU A 638 -0.48 26.35 22.61
N TYR A 639 -0.44 26.43 23.94
CA TYR A 639 -1.49 25.93 24.82
C TYR A 639 -2.27 27.02 25.52
N GLU A 640 -1.81 28.28 25.48
CA GLU A 640 -2.37 29.40 26.24
C GLU A 640 -3.77 29.85 25.78
N ASP A 641 -4.14 29.62 24.50
CA ASP A 641 -5.33 30.28 23.88
C ASP A 641 -6.44 29.30 23.49
N ASN A 642 -6.71 28.22 24.19
CA ASN A 642 -7.69 27.20 23.75
C ASN A 642 -7.50 26.75 22.28
N ARG A 643 -6.28 26.74 21.81
CA ARG A 643 -5.95 26.30 20.47
C ARG A 643 -6.13 24.80 20.34
N VAL A 644 -6.07 24.32 19.12
CA VAL A 644 -6.30 22.91 18.74
C VAL A 644 -5.53 21.93 19.62
N PHE A 645 -4.31 22.28 20.04
CA PHE A 645 -3.43 21.40 20.82
C PHE A 645 -3.73 21.37 22.32
N ALA A 646 -4.53 22.28 22.85
CA ALA A 646 -4.77 22.38 24.28
C ALA A 646 -5.28 21.06 24.90
N GLY A 647 -6.10 20.30 24.16
CA GLY A 647 -6.58 19.00 24.60
C GLY A 647 -5.63 17.83 24.32
N LEU A 648 -4.48 18.05 23.67
CA LEU A 648 -3.51 17.02 23.33
C LEU A 648 -2.35 16.96 24.32
N HIS A 649 -2.19 18.02 25.11
CA HIS A 649 -1.10 18.13 26.07
C HIS A 649 -1.36 17.30 27.32
N ARG A 650 -0.50 16.34 27.65
CA ARG A 650 -0.66 15.44 28.78
C ARG A 650 -0.63 16.12 30.16
N GLU A 651 -0.09 17.33 30.24
CA GLU A 651 0.03 18.12 31.47
C GLU A 651 -1.20 19.00 31.75
N TYR A 652 -2.02 19.28 30.74
CA TYR A 652 -3.27 19.99 30.93
C TYR A 652 -4.34 19.01 31.39
N ASP A 653 -4.37 18.83 32.69
CA ASP A 653 -5.06 17.74 33.35
C ASP A 653 -6.59 17.99 33.41
N ALA A 654 -7.25 17.49 32.41
CA ALA A 654 -8.54 16.86 32.56
C ALA A 654 -8.53 15.67 31.61
N GLU A 655 -8.28 14.48 32.09
CA GLU A 655 -8.33 13.22 31.33
C GLU A 655 -9.48 13.16 30.35
N THR A 656 -10.64 13.71 30.77
CA THR A 656 -11.87 13.77 29.96
C THR A 656 -11.73 14.75 28.80
N ALA A 657 -11.17 15.94 29.00
CA ALA A 657 -11.05 16.98 27.96
C ALA A 657 -9.98 16.59 26.92
N ILE A 658 -8.90 15.96 27.35
CA ILE A 658 -7.85 15.43 26.46
C ILE A 658 -8.43 14.30 25.59
N SER A 659 -9.13 13.36 26.22
CA SER A 659 -9.77 12.25 25.53
C SER A 659 -10.79 12.72 24.49
N GLU A 660 -11.64 13.68 24.83
CA GLU A 660 -12.64 14.24 23.91
C GLU A 660 -11.99 15.03 22.74
N SER A 661 -10.94 15.80 23.01
CA SER A 661 -10.23 16.55 21.99
C SER A 661 -9.47 15.61 21.04
N MET A 662 -8.79 14.60 21.55
CA MET A 662 -8.14 13.56 20.76
C MET A 662 -9.16 12.81 19.91
N GLU A 663 -10.30 12.45 20.46
CA GLU A 663 -11.35 11.77 19.71
C GLU A 663 -11.89 12.63 18.57
N LYS A 664 -12.15 13.93 18.82
CA LYS A 664 -12.63 14.87 17.82
C LYS A 664 -11.61 15.04 16.68
N ILE A 665 -10.35 15.26 17.00
CA ILE A 665 -9.28 15.44 16.00
C ILE A 665 -9.05 14.15 15.22
N THR A 666 -9.02 13.02 15.91
CA THR A 666 -8.84 11.71 15.27
C THR A 666 -10.01 11.40 14.34
N ARG A 667 -11.25 11.64 14.77
CA ARG A 667 -12.44 11.46 13.95
C ARG A 667 -12.42 12.35 12.72
N TRP A 668 -12.10 13.64 12.90
CA TRP A 668 -12.01 14.58 11.77
C TRP A 668 -10.91 14.17 10.78
N GLY A 669 -9.74 13.78 11.24
CA GLY A 669 -8.65 13.28 10.39
C GLY A 669 -9.05 12.03 9.61
N ARG A 670 -9.78 11.11 10.24
CA ARG A 670 -10.31 9.91 9.58
C ARG A 670 -11.31 10.23 8.47
N GLU A 671 -12.25 11.13 8.74
CA GLU A 671 -13.25 11.56 7.74
C GLU A 671 -12.58 12.23 6.54
N LEU A 672 -11.58 13.09 6.79
CA LEU A 672 -10.84 13.75 5.72
C LEU A 672 -10.03 12.75 4.90
N ALA A 673 -9.32 11.81 5.54
CA ALA A 673 -8.57 10.77 4.85
C ALA A 673 -9.46 9.84 4.04
N LYS A 674 -10.63 9.49 4.58
CA LYS A 674 -11.64 8.71 3.88
C LYS A 674 -12.16 9.43 2.65
N GLN A 675 -12.52 10.71 2.77
CA GLN A 675 -12.97 11.52 1.63
C GLN A 675 -11.90 11.63 0.55
N GLN A 676 -10.64 11.82 0.92
CA GLN A 676 -9.52 11.86 -0.03
C GLN A 676 -9.30 10.52 -0.72
N ALA A 677 -9.41 9.41 0.03
CA ALA A 677 -9.28 8.07 -0.54
C ALA A 677 -10.43 7.74 -1.50
N GLU A 678 -11.67 8.09 -1.13
CA GLU A 678 -12.85 7.90 -1.98
C GLU A 678 -12.78 8.76 -3.25
N GLN A 679 -12.30 10.00 -3.14
CA GLN A 679 -12.11 10.89 -4.28
C GLN A 679 -11.00 10.38 -5.19
N SER A 680 -9.84 10.00 -4.64
CA SER A 680 -8.75 9.39 -5.39
C SER A 680 -9.21 8.12 -6.09
N ALA A 681 -9.98 7.27 -5.40
CA ALA A 681 -10.53 6.05 -5.98
C ALA A 681 -11.49 6.34 -7.15
N ALA A 682 -12.33 7.36 -7.06
CA ALA A 682 -13.25 7.73 -8.15
C ALA A 682 -12.51 8.30 -9.38
N GLU A 683 -11.40 8.98 -9.16
CA GLU A 683 -10.61 9.66 -10.20
C GLU A 683 -9.57 8.75 -10.88
N MET A 684 -9.21 7.63 -10.24
CA MET A 684 -8.16 6.70 -10.67
C MET A 684 -8.41 5.94 -11.97
N ASN A 685 -9.62 5.88 -12.41
CA ASN A 685 -10.10 4.82 -13.29
C ASN A 685 -9.48 4.81 -14.70
N ALA A 686 -9.39 5.95 -15.35
CA ALA A 686 -8.99 6.01 -16.75
C ALA A 686 -7.47 5.99 -16.96
N GLY A 687 -6.70 6.53 -16.04
CA GLY A 687 -5.23 6.58 -16.16
C GLY A 687 -4.57 5.20 -16.09
N VAL A 688 -5.12 4.30 -15.28
CA VAL A 688 -4.65 2.91 -15.21
C VAL A 688 -4.95 2.16 -16.49
N TYR A 689 -6.18 2.30 -17.00
CA TYR A 689 -6.53 1.73 -18.30
C TYR A 689 -5.56 2.19 -19.40
N GLN A 690 -5.29 3.47 -19.47
CA GLN A 690 -4.38 4.03 -20.46
C GLN A 690 -2.96 3.47 -20.35
N ARG A 691 -2.47 3.27 -19.13
CA ARG A 691 -1.10 2.84 -18.91
C ARG A 691 -0.92 1.32 -19.01
N LEU A 692 -1.77 0.54 -18.40
CA LEU A 692 -1.72 -0.92 -18.43
C LEU A 692 -2.02 -1.48 -19.82
N TYR A 693 -2.88 -0.81 -20.57
CA TYR A 693 -3.19 -1.17 -21.97
C TYR A 693 -2.35 -0.42 -22.99
N ARG A 694 -1.33 0.34 -22.56
CA ARG A 694 -0.49 1.16 -23.46
C ARG A 694 -1.32 2.13 -24.31
N LEU A 695 -2.47 2.54 -23.84
CA LEU A 695 -3.22 3.60 -24.48
C LEU A 695 -2.45 4.91 -24.29
N PRO A 696 -2.17 5.66 -25.34
CA PRO A 696 -1.46 6.92 -25.21
C PRO A 696 -2.29 7.86 -24.34
N ALA A 697 -1.66 8.48 -23.34
CA ALA A 697 -2.26 9.60 -22.65
C ALA A 697 -2.36 10.75 -23.66
N GLU A 698 -3.58 11.07 -24.07
CA GLU A 698 -3.81 12.13 -25.04
C GLU A 698 -3.96 13.46 -24.33
N PHE A 699 -3.00 14.34 -24.55
CA PHE A 699 -3.13 15.76 -24.26
C PHE A 699 -3.44 16.49 -25.56
N ALA A 700 -4.52 17.24 -25.56
CA ALA A 700 -4.83 18.09 -26.69
C ALA A 700 -5.44 19.43 -26.23
N LEU A 701 -4.97 20.49 -26.87
CA LEU A 701 -5.51 21.83 -26.79
C LEU A 701 -6.23 22.12 -28.10
N THR A 702 -7.56 22.16 -28.06
CA THR A 702 -8.40 22.33 -29.24
C THR A 702 -9.26 23.58 -29.09
N ILE A 703 -9.94 23.97 -30.17
CA ILE A 703 -10.94 25.04 -30.15
C ILE A 703 -12.29 24.41 -30.47
N ASP A 704 -13.32 24.70 -29.71
CA ASP A 704 -14.68 24.24 -29.96
C ASP A 704 -15.38 25.08 -31.07
N ALA A 705 -16.59 24.68 -31.41
CA ALA A 705 -17.38 25.38 -32.43
C ALA A 705 -17.73 26.83 -32.08
N ALA A 706 -17.62 27.21 -30.79
CA ALA A 706 -17.84 28.56 -30.32
C ALA A 706 -16.56 29.43 -30.24
N GLY A 707 -15.42 28.86 -30.68
CA GLY A 707 -14.12 29.54 -30.64
C GLY A 707 -13.45 29.49 -29.25
N LYS A 708 -13.95 28.68 -28.31
CA LYS A 708 -13.42 28.56 -26.96
C LYS A 708 -12.37 27.47 -26.93
N ALA A 709 -11.26 27.73 -26.22
CA ALA A 709 -10.23 26.72 -26.01
C ALA A 709 -10.75 25.59 -25.11
N VAL A 710 -10.41 24.36 -25.45
CA VAL A 710 -10.80 23.15 -24.73
C VAL A 710 -9.58 22.27 -24.53
N PHE A 711 -9.32 21.89 -23.28
CA PHE A 711 -8.37 20.82 -22.97
C PHE A 711 -9.03 19.46 -23.15
N ARG A 712 -8.34 18.57 -23.84
CA ARG A 712 -8.53 17.13 -23.74
C ARG A 712 -7.37 16.57 -22.97
N THR A 713 -7.63 15.94 -21.86
CA THR A 713 -6.60 15.44 -20.96
C THR A 713 -6.93 14.00 -20.56
N PRO A 714 -5.93 13.20 -20.21
CA PRO A 714 -6.19 11.96 -19.51
C PRO A 714 -6.96 12.26 -18.21
N GLN A 715 -7.78 11.32 -17.78
CA GLN A 715 -8.52 11.47 -16.52
C GLN A 715 -7.61 11.34 -15.30
N MET A 716 -6.48 10.65 -15.46
CA MET A 716 -5.47 10.46 -14.42
C MET A 716 -4.10 10.19 -15.04
N LEU A 717 -3.06 10.57 -14.31
CA LEU A 717 -1.65 10.29 -14.67
C LEU A 717 -0.98 9.46 -13.60
N PHE A 718 -0.16 8.51 -14.03
CA PHE A 718 0.80 7.81 -13.19
C PHE A 718 2.19 8.24 -13.60
N ILE A 719 2.97 8.72 -12.64
CA ILE A 719 4.32 9.22 -12.90
C ILE A 719 5.24 8.59 -11.85
N ARG A 720 6.38 8.09 -12.30
CA ARG A 720 7.40 7.56 -11.39
C ARG A 720 7.99 8.67 -10.53
N SER A 721 8.14 8.40 -9.23
CA SER A 721 8.87 9.30 -8.34
C SER A 721 10.32 9.47 -8.81
N GLY A 722 10.79 10.72 -8.77
CA GLY A 722 12.14 11.07 -9.22
C GLY A 722 12.40 10.93 -10.72
N SER A 723 11.38 10.68 -11.55
CA SER A 723 11.54 10.53 -12.99
C SER A 723 11.07 11.74 -13.79
N GLN A 724 11.48 11.77 -15.06
CA GLN A 724 10.94 12.65 -16.09
C GLN A 724 10.10 11.82 -17.05
N THR A 725 8.84 12.18 -17.24
CA THR A 725 7.95 11.53 -18.21
C THR A 725 7.55 12.53 -19.28
N ARG A 726 7.52 12.10 -20.54
CA ARG A 726 7.18 12.92 -21.70
C ARG A 726 5.84 12.50 -22.26
N PHE A 727 4.97 13.45 -22.49
CA PHE A 727 3.65 13.24 -23.08
C PHE A 727 3.51 14.11 -24.33
N PRO A 728 3.21 13.54 -25.50
CA PRO A 728 2.91 14.33 -26.68
C PRO A 728 1.60 15.12 -26.47
N MET A 729 1.56 16.37 -26.91
CA MET A 729 0.40 17.23 -26.82
C MET A 729 0.02 17.77 -28.19
N ALA A 730 -1.18 17.50 -28.64
CA ALA A 730 -1.73 18.14 -29.84
C ALA A 730 -2.21 19.57 -29.52
N VAL A 731 -1.80 20.54 -30.27
CA VAL A 731 -2.17 21.96 -30.11
C VAL A 731 -2.82 22.47 -31.41
N ALA A 732 -4.03 23.04 -31.30
CA ALA A 732 -4.71 23.64 -32.42
C ALA A 732 -3.88 24.80 -33.04
N GLU A 733 -3.87 24.89 -34.36
CA GLU A 733 -3.02 25.83 -35.09
C GLU A 733 -3.31 27.30 -34.71
N ILE A 734 -4.56 27.64 -34.43
CA ILE A 734 -4.93 28.99 -34.04
C ILE A 734 -4.30 29.41 -32.69
N LEU A 735 -4.04 28.45 -31.78
CA LEU A 735 -3.35 28.73 -30.53
C LEU A 735 -1.83 28.87 -30.72
N ARG A 736 -1.26 28.23 -31.75
CA ARG A 736 0.15 28.41 -32.13
C ARG A 736 0.39 29.74 -32.79
N GLN A 737 -0.63 30.34 -33.39
CA GLN A 737 -0.55 31.66 -34.03
C GLN A 737 -0.76 32.82 -33.06
N ASP A 738 -1.24 32.54 -31.83
CA ASP A 738 -1.40 33.53 -30.77
C ASP A 738 -0.07 33.76 -30.01
N PRO A 739 0.59 34.94 -30.17
CA PRO A 739 1.88 35.20 -29.53
C PRO A 739 1.79 35.29 -27.99
N ASN A 740 0.60 35.46 -27.46
CA ASN A 740 0.38 35.50 -26.01
C ASN A 740 -0.19 34.20 -25.43
N ALA A 741 -0.34 33.17 -26.25
CA ALA A 741 -0.80 31.86 -25.75
C ALA A 741 0.30 31.16 -24.99
N VAL A 742 0.13 31.09 -23.67
CA VAL A 742 1.08 30.49 -22.74
C VAL A 742 0.37 29.39 -21.95
N LEU A 743 0.96 28.19 -21.99
CA LEU A 743 0.56 27.09 -21.12
C LEU A 743 1.46 27.07 -19.91
N GLN A 744 0.89 27.31 -18.74
CA GLN A 744 1.57 27.18 -17.46
C GLN A 744 1.16 25.86 -16.80
N MET A 745 2.13 25.17 -16.23
CA MET A 745 1.91 23.88 -15.57
C MET A 745 2.49 23.91 -14.16
N ARG A 746 1.86 23.19 -13.25
CA ARG A 746 2.40 22.90 -11.93
C ARG A 746 1.84 21.60 -11.39
N LEU A 747 2.67 20.81 -10.74
CA LEU A 747 2.24 19.67 -9.96
C LEU A 747 1.96 20.16 -8.54
N CYS A 748 0.77 19.88 -8.05
CA CYS A 748 0.34 20.23 -6.71
C CYS A 748 0.14 18.96 -5.87
N ASP A 749 0.24 19.08 -4.55
CA ASP A 749 -0.24 18.06 -3.63
C ASP A 749 -1.78 18.00 -3.64
N ALA A 750 -2.35 17.03 -2.91
CA ALA A 750 -3.78 16.85 -2.79
C ALA A 750 -4.51 18.08 -2.19
N SER A 751 -3.77 18.97 -1.55
CA SER A 751 -4.27 20.20 -0.96
C SER A 751 -4.16 21.42 -1.89
N GLY A 752 -3.60 21.24 -3.08
CA GLY A 752 -3.44 22.30 -4.07
C GLY A 752 -2.14 23.11 -3.95
N ASN A 753 -1.25 22.79 -3.02
CA ASN A 753 0.05 23.45 -2.91
C ASN A 753 0.97 22.99 -4.03
N THR A 754 1.68 23.94 -4.66
CA THR A 754 2.62 23.62 -5.73
C THR A 754 3.85 22.86 -5.17
N VAL A 755 4.00 21.63 -5.62
CA VAL A 755 5.15 20.76 -5.31
C VAL A 755 6.24 20.93 -6.38
N VAL A 756 5.87 20.92 -7.66
CA VAL A 756 6.79 21.11 -8.77
C VAL A 756 6.24 22.17 -9.73
N PRO A 757 6.81 23.36 -9.81
CA PRO A 757 6.53 24.31 -10.88
C PRO A 757 7.28 23.89 -12.15
N TYR A 758 6.62 23.97 -13.30
CA TYR A 758 7.26 23.74 -14.61
C TYR A 758 7.45 25.07 -15.33
N ALA A 759 8.42 25.12 -16.25
CA ALA A 759 8.62 26.27 -17.10
C ALA A 759 7.39 26.49 -17.98
N PRO A 760 6.90 27.74 -18.15
CA PRO A 760 5.81 28.05 -19.06
C PRO A 760 6.17 27.67 -20.50
N ILE A 761 5.20 27.17 -21.25
CA ILE A 761 5.35 26.83 -22.66
C ILE A 761 4.70 27.91 -23.51
N GLN A 762 5.48 28.64 -24.28
CA GLN A 762 4.99 29.57 -25.30
C GLN A 762 4.49 28.74 -26.49
N LEU A 763 3.18 28.73 -26.74
CA LEU A 763 2.63 27.87 -27.79
C LEU A 763 3.04 28.27 -29.21
N CYS A 764 3.36 29.58 -29.43
CA CYS A 764 3.86 30.06 -30.70
C CYS A 764 5.31 29.64 -31.04
N GLU A 765 6.10 29.24 -30.02
CA GLU A 765 7.48 28.77 -30.22
C GLU A 765 7.54 27.27 -30.55
N VAL A 766 6.42 26.59 -30.53
CA VAL A 766 6.33 25.18 -30.84
C VAL A 766 6.37 24.97 -32.36
N ASN A 767 7.46 24.39 -32.86
CA ASN A 767 7.66 24.14 -34.30
C ASN A 767 6.50 23.36 -34.93
N SER A 768 6.01 23.81 -36.06
CA SER A 768 4.85 23.31 -36.80
C SER A 768 4.93 21.86 -37.29
N GLY A 769 6.04 21.18 -37.09
CA GLY A 769 6.27 19.79 -37.51
C GLY A 769 6.44 18.77 -36.38
N LEU A 770 6.51 19.23 -35.13
CA LEU A 770 6.67 18.36 -33.96
C LEU A 770 5.50 18.61 -33.02
N LEU A 771 4.93 17.55 -32.49
CA LEU A 771 4.00 17.65 -31.36
C LEU A 771 4.79 18.16 -30.14
N PRO A 772 4.37 19.25 -29.50
CA PRO A 772 4.99 19.67 -28.26
C PRO A 772 4.88 18.55 -27.22
N GLU A 773 5.94 18.37 -26.47
CA GLU A 773 5.96 17.39 -25.41
C GLU A 773 5.79 18.10 -24.06
N LEU A 774 4.83 17.63 -23.27
CA LEU A 774 4.75 17.98 -21.85
C LEU A 774 5.80 17.15 -21.11
N ILE A 775 6.80 17.81 -20.54
CA ILE A 775 7.86 17.14 -19.77
C ILE A 775 7.50 17.32 -18.31
N LEU A 776 7.07 16.24 -17.68
CA LEU A 776 6.69 16.24 -16.25
C LEU A 776 7.79 15.59 -15.43
N SER A 777 8.44 16.38 -14.59
CA SER A 777 9.36 15.90 -13.56
C SER A 777 8.59 15.62 -12.30
N ALA A 778 8.67 14.39 -11.78
CA ALA A 778 8.02 14.02 -10.53
C ALA A 778 8.96 14.22 -9.33
N PRO A 779 8.44 14.54 -8.14
CA PRO A 779 9.22 14.55 -6.92
C PRO A 779 9.80 13.15 -6.65
N PRO A 780 10.90 13.04 -5.87
CA PRO A 780 11.57 11.75 -5.63
C PRO A 780 10.86 10.88 -4.58
N TYR A 781 9.60 11.15 -4.28
CA TYR A 781 8.79 10.44 -3.30
C TYR A 781 7.38 10.20 -3.84
N PRO A 782 6.72 9.11 -3.42
CA PRO A 782 5.33 8.83 -3.76
C PRO A 782 4.39 9.89 -3.19
N MET A 783 3.40 10.32 -3.97
CA MET A 783 2.35 11.22 -3.50
C MET A 783 1.11 11.15 -4.40
N HIS A 784 -0.03 11.47 -3.82
CA HIS A 784 -1.22 11.83 -4.57
C HIS A 784 -1.17 13.32 -4.91
N GLY A 785 -1.36 13.69 -6.16
CA GLY A 785 -1.25 15.07 -6.60
C GLY A 785 -2.22 15.44 -7.70
N LEU A 786 -2.13 16.71 -8.08
CA LEU A 786 -2.90 17.30 -9.17
C LEU A 786 -1.94 18.00 -10.15
N LEU A 787 -1.93 17.59 -11.41
CA LEU A 787 -1.29 18.39 -12.45
C LEU A 787 -2.26 19.50 -12.86
N MET A 788 -1.89 20.73 -12.55
CA MET A 788 -2.64 21.93 -12.95
C MET A 788 -2.11 22.44 -14.28
N LEU A 789 -3.03 22.68 -15.20
CA LEU A 789 -2.75 23.27 -16.51
C LEU A 789 -3.55 24.56 -16.63
N ASP A 790 -2.87 25.68 -16.81
CA ASP A 790 -3.48 27.00 -16.97
C ASP A 790 -3.08 27.55 -18.35
N LEU A 791 -4.06 27.75 -19.23
CA LEU A 791 -3.86 28.40 -20.52
C LEU A 791 -4.26 29.86 -20.46
N LEU A 792 -3.32 30.75 -20.75
CA LEU A 792 -3.54 32.17 -21.01
C LEU A 792 -3.43 32.44 -22.49
N ARG A 793 -4.30 33.25 -23.08
CA ARG A 793 -4.25 33.68 -24.47
C ARG A 793 -4.68 35.13 -24.64
N SER A 794 -4.46 35.68 -25.80
CA SER A 794 -4.87 37.06 -26.13
C SER A 794 -6.37 37.25 -25.91
N GLY A 795 -6.71 38.24 -25.08
CA GLY A 795 -8.10 38.63 -24.83
C GLY A 795 -8.78 37.89 -23.68
N ASP A 796 -8.19 36.91 -23.08
CA ASP A 796 -8.75 36.25 -21.90
C ASP A 796 -8.50 37.10 -20.64
N THR A 797 -9.53 37.25 -19.82
CA THR A 797 -9.44 37.94 -18.52
C THR A 797 -9.05 36.98 -17.41
N GLU A 798 -9.29 35.69 -17.58
CA GLU A 798 -8.92 34.60 -16.66
C GLU A 798 -8.34 33.41 -17.46
N PRO A 799 -7.41 32.68 -16.89
CA PRO A 799 -6.85 31.49 -17.55
C PRO A 799 -7.90 30.37 -17.64
N LEU A 800 -7.86 29.60 -18.72
CA LEU A 800 -8.57 28.33 -18.78
C LEU A 800 -7.78 27.32 -17.95
N ALA A 801 -8.30 26.94 -16.78
CA ALA A 801 -7.65 26.04 -15.86
C ALA A 801 -8.26 24.63 -15.92
N VAL A 802 -7.40 23.62 -15.91
CA VAL A 802 -7.77 22.21 -15.80
C VAL A 802 -6.85 21.52 -14.79
N SER A 803 -7.41 20.65 -13.97
CA SER A 803 -6.66 19.79 -13.05
C SER A 803 -6.76 18.32 -13.46
N ILE A 804 -5.65 17.62 -13.39
CA ILE A 804 -5.56 16.19 -13.71
C ILE A 804 -5.00 15.48 -12.48
N PRO A 805 -5.73 14.53 -11.89
CA PRO A 805 -5.21 13.71 -10.82
C PRO A 805 -3.93 12.98 -11.22
N CYS A 806 -2.94 13.00 -10.35
CA CYS A 806 -1.65 12.35 -10.55
C CYS A 806 -1.30 11.45 -9.38
N GLU A 807 -0.92 10.22 -9.69
CA GLU A 807 -0.25 9.33 -8.76
C GLU A 807 1.25 9.35 -9.03
N ILE A 808 2.00 9.79 -8.05
CA ILE A 808 3.46 9.68 -8.07
C ILE A 808 3.82 8.42 -7.29
N ILE A 809 4.36 7.42 -7.98
CA ILE A 809 4.60 6.09 -7.42
C ILE A 809 6.09 5.81 -7.32
#